data_12224b3866fc08f82c16caa3801a0632
#
_entry.id   12224b3866fc08f82c16caa3801a0632
#
_cell.length_a   1.000
_cell.length_b   1.000
_cell.length_c   1.000
_cell.angle_alpha   90.00
_cell.angle_beta   90.00
_cell.angle_gamma   90.00
#
_symmetry.space_group_name_H-M   'P 1'
#
loop_
_entity.id
_entity.type
_entity.pdbx_description
1 polymer ?
#
loop_
_entity_poly.entity_id
_entity_poly.type
_entity_poly.pdbx_seq_one_letter_code
_entity_poly.pdbx_strand_id
1 'polypeptide(L)'
;KLDYVNNGQSIDGYNVLKLSNGFRDPSFVREVMTYEMAREYIPASKATYANVFINGIWNGLYTCVQSVDDDFTNEHFYERKGPFFKADNTGVQVPNCSAGQNGIWKYFTDTNCLQKAYEMQSSNDWTQLGNFLDTINNHFSEVEKVLDEDRTLWMMAFSNLTITLDGPINNIPHNFYLFKDNNGNFSPIIWDLNGSFGTFKNGLTTPITTQDLQELDIFHGSTNNQNKMCSQMFSSDQYKRMYVAHMRTILNEQFANNDYSTRALQLQTIIDSSVNADPNGFYSHAEFISNINSSVGTQNSIVGITELMGARISYIQSLPEFTAIPPTIGNITSSPSNPTPHTSVTISAQVTNATDVFLGYRFKFHDAFTKTAMVDNGTGLYSAAIDVDARDVQYYIYAENNDAGIFSPERAEKEFHQLAVVDNLVINEIMASNISAIADQSGEYDDWVELYNGNNFSLNLTGYYLSDSENDLTKWSFPNVSISPNDYLIIWCDTAGNTQAGLHTTYRLSADQEEVYLTDPNGTIIDAVHFVNMPNDVAYARVPNGTGTFIHQGETYEANNQNISGITNMNISSKMRVYPNPSNNRIYILGADGDLSIHNLIGQEVFSDYVDNTISVDISNWNAGVYFIKSNQKVIKIIKQ
;
A
#
# COMPACT_ATOMS: atom_id res chain seq x y z
N LYS A 1 23.99 3.48 6.76
CA LYS A 1 23.93 4.59 5.84
C LYS A 1 24.99 4.38 4.76
N LEU A 2 24.59 4.34 3.48
CA LEU A 2 25.49 4.05 2.37
C LEU A 2 26.28 5.29 1.92
N ASP A 3 25.66 6.44 2.00
CA ASP A 3 26.24 7.74 1.59
C ASP A 3 27.06 8.45 2.70
N TYR A 4 27.46 7.70 3.75
CA TYR A 4 28.21 8.29 4.86
C TYR A 4 29.63 8.76 4.48
N VAL A 5 30.30 8.00 3.60
CA VAL A 5 31.67 8.34 3.14
C VAL A 5 31.63 8.95 1.74
N ASN A 6 30.85 8.37 0.86
CA ASN A 6 30.70 8.83 -0.53
C ASN A 6 29.30 9.41 -0.69
N ASN A 7 29.20 10.72 -0.81
CA ASN A 7 27.94 11.42 -0.96
C ASN A 7 27.19 10.92 -2.22
N GLY A 8 25.89 10.64 -2.06
CA GLY A 8 25.03 10.11 -3.14
C GLY A 8 25.16 8.62 -3.43
N GLN A 9 25.91 7.86 -2.61
CA GLN A 9 25.99 6.41 -2.74
C GLN A 9 24.67 5.75 -2.30
N SER A 10 24.09 4.95 -3.19
CA SER A 10 22.84 4.22 -2.92
C SER A 10 22.90 2.80 -3.53
N ILE A 11 21.97 1.94 -3.11
CA ILE A 11 21.67 0.66 -3.76
C ILE A 11 20.20 0.74 -4.18
N ASP A 12 19.92 0.67 -5.48
CA ASP A 12 18.59 0.79 -6.07
C ASP A 12 17.80 2.01 -5.53
N GLY A 13 18.49 3.16 -5.38
CA GLY A 13 17.92 4.39 -4.86
C GLY A 13 17.94 4.53 -3.33
N TYR A 14 18.14 3.45 -2.58
CA TYR A 14 18.13 3.49 -1.12
C TYR A 14 19.48 3.92 -0.54
N ASN A 15 19.47 4.96 0.30
CA ASN A 15 20.66 5.48 0.98
C ASN A 15 20.92 4.82 2.34
N VAL A 16 19.90 4.24 2.94
CA VAL A 16 19.95 3.56 4.24
C VAL A 16 19.31 2.19 4.16
N LEU A 17 20.07 1.17 4.57
CA LEU A 17 19.57 -0.19 4.76
C LEU A 17 19.69 -0.57 6.23
N LYS A 18 18.69 -1.24 6.76
CA LYS A 18 18.71 -1.82 8.11
C LYS A 18 19.02 -3.30 7.98
N LEU A 19 19.99 -3.76 8.78
CA LEU A 19 20.42 -5.15 8.78
C LEU A 19 20.11 -5.79 10.12
N SER A 20 19.36 -6.88 10.11
CA SER A 20 19.00 -7.70 11.28
C SER A 20 19.62 -9.09 11.12
N ASN A 21 20.19 -9.63 12.19
CA ASN A 21 20.95 -10.90 12.18
C ASN A 21 20.15 -12.12 12.63
N GLY A 22 18.83 -12.07 12.60
CA GLY A 22 17.97 -13.19 12.98
C GLY A 22 17.94 -13.49 14.49
N PHE A 23 18.35 -12.52 15.34
CA PHE A 23 18.22 -12.68 16.79
C PHE A 23 16.77 -12.95 17.18
N ARG A 24 16.53 -14.02 17.97
CA ARG A 24 15.19 -14.54 18.34
C ARG A 24 14.34 -15.10 17.19
N ASP A 25 14.90 -15.29 16.00
CA ASP A 25 14.20 -15.98 14.92
C ASP A 25 14.99 -17.20 14.42
N PRO A 26 14.80 -18.38 15.03
CA PRO A 26 15.47 -19.59 14.56
C PRO A 26 15.15 -19.92 13.11
N SER A 27 13.93 -19.62 12.64
CA SER A 27 13.50 -19.89 11.26
C SER A 27 14.08 -18.90 10.23
N PHE A 28 14.57 -17.76 10.68
CA PHE A 28 15.10 -16.64 9.87
C PHE A 28 14.11 -16.08 8.81
N VAL A 29 12.83 -16.45 8.88
CA VAL A 29 11.84 -16.05 7.85
C VAL A 29 10.78 -15.07 8.37
N ARG A 30 10.65 -14.92 9.71
CA ARG A 30 9.55 -14.14 10.31
C ARG A 30 9.54 -12.71 9.83
N GLU A 31 10.67 -12.02 9.91
CA GLU A 31 10.76 -10.60 9.60
C GLU A 31 10.41 -10.32 8.13
N VAL A 32 11.03 -11.05 7.19
CA VAL A 32 10.77 -10.87 5.75
C VAL A 32 9.32 -11.20 5.40
N MET A 33 8.83 -12.36 5.86
CA MET A 33 7.47 -12.80 5.59
C MET A 33 6.43 -11.85 6.18
N THR A 34 6.63 -11.38 7.40
CA THR A 34 5.68 -10.48 8.06
C THR A 34 5.62 -9.13 7.36
N TYR A 35 6.76 -8.58 6.90
CA TYR A 35 6.76 -7.37 6.08
C TYR A 35 6.10 -7.58 4.70
N GLU A 36 6.32 -8.72 4.05
CA GLU A 36 5.63 -9.05 2.79
C GLU A 36 4.10 -9.05 2.98
N MET A 37 3.62 -9.69 4.03
CA MET A 37 2.18 -9.75 4.34
C MET A 37 1.63 -8.38 4.75
N ALA A 38 2.35 -7.61 5.58
CA ALA A 38 1.91 -6.30 6.03
C ALA A 38 1.69 -5.33 4.87
N ARG A 39 2.55 -5.35 3.84
CA ARG A 39 2.44 -4.49 2.65
C ARG A 39 1.16 -4.70 1.84
N GLU A 40 0.49 -5.81 1.99
CA GLU A 40 -0.80 -6.05 1.33
C GLU A 40 -1.93 -5.20 1.93
N TYR A 41 -1.77 -4.67 3.15
CA TYR A 41 -2.81 -3.97 3.90
C TYR A 41 -2.43 -2.55 4.33
N ILE A 42 -1.19 -2.37 4.77
CA ILE A 42 -0.69 -1.11 5.37
C ILE A 42 0.67 -0.71 4.78
N PRO A 43 1.06 0.56 4.87
CA PRO A 43 2.43 0.99 4.61
C PRO A 43 3.41 0.21 5.49
N ALA A 44 4.31 -0.55 4.86
CA ALA A 44 5.32 -1.33 5.56
C ALA A 44 6.59 -1.49 4.72
N SER A 45 7.74 -1.56 5.38
CA SER A 45 9.05 -1.63 4.74
C SER A 45 9.20 -2.82 3.79
N LYS A 46 9.94 -2.64 2.71
CA LYS A 46 10.45 -3.75 1.90
C LYS A 46 11.51 -4.51 2.69
N ALA A 47 11.51 -5.82 2.59
CA ALA A 47 12.48 -6.67 3.28
C ALA A 47 12.95 -7.80 2.37
N THR A 48 14.24 -8.16 2.50
CA THR A 48 14.90 -9.24 1.76
C THR A 48 16.08 -9.76 2.57
N TYR A 49 16.86 -10.65 1.99
CA TYR A 49 18.08 -11.20 2.61
C TYR A 49 19.34 -10.66 1.94
N ALA A 50 20.41 -10.56 2.73
CA ALA A 50 21.72 -10.14 2.26
C ALA A 50 22.84 -10.95 2.93
N ASN A 51 23.75 -11.48 2.12
CA ASN A 51 25.04 -11.96 2.63
C ASN A 51 25.97 -10.77 2.83
N VAL A 52 26.40 -10.56 4.07
CA VAL A 52 27.21 -9.40 4.46
C VAL A 52 28.68 -9.77 4.51
N PHE A 53 29.52 -9.00 3.81
CA PHE A 53 30.97 -9.15 3.80
C PHE A 53 31.62 -7.89 4.41
N ILE A 54 32.53 -8.08 5.34
CA ILE A 54 33.31 -7.00 5.95
C ILE A 54 34.78 -7.22 5.55
N ASN A 55 35.35 -6.26 4.81
CA ASN A 55 36.71 -6.37 4.27
C ASN A 55 36.99 -7.66 3.49
N GLY A 56 36.01 -8.12 2.71
CA GLY A 56 36.10 -9.36 1.94
C GLY A 56 35.87 -10.66 2.74
N ILE A 57 35.67 -10.58 4.05
CA ILE A 57 35.35 -11.72 4.91
C ILE A 57 33.83 -11.78 5.09
N TRP A 58 33.24 -12.92 4.79
CA TRP A 58 31.82 -13.15 5.00
C TRP A 58 31.46 -13.13 6.48
N ASN A 59 30.54 -12.24 6.86
CA ASN A 59 30.12 -12.03 8.24
C ASN A 59 28.81 -12.74 8.58
N GLY A 60 28.11 -13.30 7.60
CA GLY A 60 26.87 -14.05 7.79
C GLY A 60 25.71 -13.54 6.96
N LEU A 61 24.55 -14.18 7.14
CA LEU A 61 23.29 -13.83 6.54
C LEU A 61 22.55 -12.80 7.42
N TYR A 62 21.95 -11.80 6.79
CA TYR A 62 21.15 -10.77 7.45
C TYR A 62 19.83 -10.57 6.72
N THR A 63 18.76 -10.26 7.46
CA THR A 63 17.59 -9.61 6.89
C THR A 63 17.95 -8.17 6.59
N CYS A 64 17.64 -7.72 5.38
CA CYS A 64 17.86 -6.35 4.91
C CYS A 64 16.49 -5.67 4.77
N VAL A 65 16.25 -4.62 5.56
CA VAL A 65 14.97 -3.93 5.64
C VAL A 65 15.12 -2.47 5.20
N GLN A 66 14.17 -1.99 4.39
CA GLN A 66 14.06 -0.58 4.01
C GLN A 66 13.93 0.29 5.26
N SER A 67 14.68 1.38 5.32
CA SER A 67 14.54 2.37 6.39
C SER A 67 13.19 3.09 6.27
N VAL A 68 12.55 3.38 7.41
CA VAL A 68 11.40 4.30 7.45
C VAL A 68 11.96 5.71 7.58
N ASP A 69 12.07 6.41 6.47
CA ASP A 69 12.66 7.75 6.29
C ASP A 69 11.84 8.57 5.28
N ASP A 70 12.39 9.70 4.81
CA ASP A 70 11.70 10.60 3.88
C ASP A 70 11.36 9.93 2.54
N ASP A 71 12.14 8.96 2.09
CA ASP A 71 11.84 8.20 0.86
C ASP A 71 10.66 7.24 1.11
N PHE A 72 10.60 6.61 2.28
CA PHE A 72 9.47 5.79 2.68
C PHE A 72 8.18 6.63 2.81
N THR A 73 8.26 7.80 3.46
CA THR A 73 7.07 8.66 3.62
C THR A 73 6.59 9.19 2.28
N ASN A 74 7.50 9.52 1.36
CA ASN A 74 7.14 9.88 0.00
C ASN A 74 6.46 8.72 -0.77
N GLU A 75 6.98 7.49 -0.64
CA GLU A 75 6.43 6.30 -1.32
C GLU A 75 4.98 5.98 -0.86
N HIS A 76 4.67 6.21 0.41
CA HIS A 76 3.42 5.74 1.02
C HIS A 76 2.42 6.84 1.37
N PHE A 77 2.88 8.07 1.57
CA PHE A 77 2.06 9.21 1.97
C PHE A 77 2.16 10.38 0.99
N TYR A 78 2.99 10.23 -0.06
CA TYR A 78 3.24 11.24 -1.08
C TYR A 78 3.75 12.55 -0.50
N GLU A 79 4.48 12.46 0.61
CA GLU A 79 5.05 13.58 1.32
C GLU A 79 6.38 13.23 1.98
N ARG A 80 7.40 14.09 1.79
CA ARG A 80 8.73 13.93 2.38
C ARG A 80 8.88 14.67 3.71
N LYS A 81 7.99 15.61 4.02
CA LYS A 81 8.15 16.52 5.16
C LYS A 81 6.86 16.63 5.94
N GLY A 82 6.86 16.14 7.15
CA GLY A 82 5.76 16.23 8.09
C GLY A 82 6.25 15.93 9.50
N PRO A 83 5.44 16.15 10.52
CA PRO A 83 5.75 15.71 11.88
C PRO A 83 5.93 14.20 11.91
N PHE A 84 7.13 13.73 12.27
CA PHE A 84 7.54 12.35 12.14
C PHE A 84 8.27 11.87 13.39
N PHE A 85 7.80 10.78 14.00
CA PHE A 85 8.28 10.28 15.28
C PHE A 85 8.41 8.77 15.26
N LYS A 86 9.53 8.26 15.81
CA LYS A 86 9.68 6.85 16.17
C LYS A 86 9.25 6.65 17.60
N ALA A 87 8.32 5.74 17.83
CA ALA A 87 7.90 5.34 19.16
C ALA A 87 8.88 4.29 19.73
N ASP A 88 9.72 4.71 20.67
CA ASP A 88 10.74 3.86 21.28
C ASP A 88 11.20 4.44 22.62
N ASN A 89 11.76 3.61 23.48
CA ASN A 89 12.41 4.08 24.70
C ASN A 89 13.77 4.69 24.37
N THR A 90 13.84 6.02 24.36
CA THR A 90 15.05 6.75 23.95
C THR A 90 16.18 6.73 24.99
N GLY A 91 15.89 6.37 26.24
CA GLY A 91 16.85 6.49 27.35
C GLY A 91 17.18 7.94 27.75
N VAL A 92 16.60 8.93 27.07
CA VAL A 92 16.84 10.36 27.34
C VAL A 92 16.34 10.72 28.75
N GLN A 93 17.14 11.45 29.50
CA GLN A 93 16.76 11.96 30.82
C GLN A 93 16.18 13.36 30.69
N VAL A 94 14.92 13.52 31.10
CA VAL A 94 14.22 14.81 31.11
C VAL A 94 13.91 15.17 32.57
N PRO A 95 14.40 16.30 33.09
CA PRO A 95 14.14 16.71 34.46
C PRO A 95 12.63 16.83 34.73
N ASN A 96 12.22 16.46 35.95
CA ASN A 96 10.82 16.49 36.42
C ASN A 96 9.83 15.65 35.62
N CYS A 97 10.30 14.73 34.80
CA CYS A 97 9.49 13.86 33.95
C CYS A 97 9.45 12.46 34.53
N SER A 98 8.28 12.04 35.00
CA SER A 98 8.04 10.68 35.51
C SER A 98 7.79 9.66 34.38
N ALA A 99 7.71 10.11 33.12
CA ALA A 99 7.55 9.23 31.98
C ALA A 99 8.79 8.33 31.85
N GLY A 100 8.56 7.03 31.83
CA GLY A 100 9.52 5.98 31.47
C GLY A 100 9.10 5.32 30.17
N GLN A 101 9.46 4.05 29.97
CA GLN A 101 9.02 3.21 28.85
C GLN A 101 7.48 3.23 28.61
N ASN A 102 6.70 3.58 29.63
CA ASN A 102 5.25 3.66 29.59
C ASN A 102 4.73 5.03 29.15
N GLY A 103 5.54 5.88 28.53
CA GLY A 103 5.13 7.21 28.06
C GLY A 103 4.46 7.23 26.68
N ILE A 104 4.56 6.15 25.92
CA ILE A 104 3.93 6.03 24.61
C ILE A 104 2.41 5.99 24.77
N TRP A 105 1.69 6.68 23.89
CA TRP A 105 0.24 6.91 23.92
C TRP A 105 -0.26 7.71 25.14
N LYS A 106 0.61 8.34 25.92
CA LYS A 106 0.22 9.19 27.06
C LYS A 106 0.34 10.67 26.74
N TYR A 107 -0.64 11.42 27.20
CA TYR A 107 -0.57 12.87 27.19
C TYR A 107 0.31 13.40 28.34
N PHE A 108 1.11 14.39 28.07
CA PHE A 108 1.89 15.16 29.05
C PHE A 108 1.70 16.65 28.80
N THR A 109 1.39 17.40 29.85
CA THR A 109 1.29 18.87 29.78
C THR A 109 2.64 19.52 29.43
N ASP A 110 3.76 18.93 29.85
CA ASP A 110 5.10 19.30 29.38
C ASP A 110 5.50 18.36 28.23
N THR A 111 5.42 18.87 27.01
CA THR A 111 5.75 18.10 25.79
C THR A 111 7.21 17.65 25.74
N ASN A 112 8.13 18.27 26.54
CA ASN A 112 9.51 17.77 26.65
C ASN A 112 9.56 16.34 27.20
N CYS A 113 8.56 15.92 27.95
CA CYS A 113 8.45 14.56 28.47
C CYS A 113 8.32 13.50 27.35
N LEU A 114 7.80 13.86 26.20
CA LEU A 114 7.65 12.98 25.04
C LEU A 114 8.99 12.47 24.52
N GLN A 115 10.08 13.22 24.70
CA GLN A 115 11.44 12.81 24.31
C GLN A 115 11.93 11.52 24.99
N LYS A 116 11.27 11.07 26.06
CA LYS A 116 11.58 9.79 26.73
C LYS A 116 10.94 8.59 26.03
N ALA A 117 9.88 8.84 25.28
CA ALA A 117 9.04 7.81 24.65
C ALA A 117 9.07 7.86 23.11
N TYR A 118 9.55 8.94 22.55
CA TYR A 118 9.63 9.16 21.12
C TYR A 118 10.96 9.74 20.70
N GLU A 119 11.48 9.28 19.56
CA GLU A 119 12.59 9.90 18.85
C GLU A 119 12.03 10.69 17.68
N MET A 120 12.27 12.00 17.64
CA MET A 120 11.83 12.86 16.53
C MET A 120 12.69 12.61 15.30
N GLN A 121 12.05 12.31 14.19
CA GLN A 121 12.69 12.13 12.89
C GLN A 121 12.64 13.42 12.04
N SER A 122 11.66 14.30 12.31
CA SER A 122 11.48 15.62 11.71
C SER A 122 12.08 16.75 12.55
N SER A 123 11.76 18.01 12.26
CA SER A 123 12.26 19.19 12.96
C SER A 123 11.21 19.84 13.86
N ASN A 124 11.42 19.79 15.17
CA ASN A 124 10.72 20.58 16.20
C ASN A 124 9.18 20.50 16.26
N ASP A 125 8.62 19.31 16.13
CA ASP A 125 7.16 19.09 16.06
C ASP A 125 6.54 18.53 17.35
N TRP A 126 7.20 18.65 18.50
CA TRP A 126 6.73 18.12 19.79
C TRP A 126 5.33 18.59 20.18
N THR A 127 4.99 19.84 19.85
CA THR A 127 3.64 20.40 20.09
C THR A 127 2.56 19.65 19.29
N GLN A 128 2.86 19.28 18.05
CA GLN A 128 1.94 18.52 17.20
C GLN A 128 1.66 17.14 17.79
N LEU A 129 2.70 16.41 18.19
CA LEU A 129 2.55 15.14 18.88
C LEU A 129 1.80 15.29 20.21
N GLY A 130 2.10 16.36 20.99
CA GLY A 130 1.40 16.65 22.24
C GLY A 130 -0.10 16.85 22.05
N ASN A 131 -0.51 17.63 21.04
CA ASN A 131 -1.91 17.88 20.70
C ASN A 131 -2.61 16.59 20.25
N PHE A 132 -1.94 15.78 19.43
CA PHE A 132 -2.45 14.47 19.01
C PHE A 132 -2.70 13.55 20.22
N LEU A 133 -1.74 13.44 21.13
CA LEU A 133 -1.87 12.63 22.33
C LEU A 133 -2.91 13.19 23.31
N ASP A 134 -3.13 14.51 23.34
CA ASP A 134 -4.22 15.11 24.10
C ASP A 134 -5.59 14.63 23.56
N THR A 135 -5.74 14.63 22.24
CA THR A 135 -6.97 14.11 21.61
C THR A 135 -7.19 12.65 21.97
N ILE A 136 -6.17 11.80 21.84
CA ILE A 136 -6.27 10.36 22.17
C ILE A 136 -6.66 10.14 23.64
N ASN A 137 -6.16 10.95 24.58
CA ASN A 137 -6.37 10.72 25.99
C ASN A 137 -7.61 11.40 26.56
N ASN A 138 -7.96 12.60 26.08
CA ASN A 138 -8.94 13.48 26.71
C ASN A 138 -10.11 13.86 25.80
N HIS A 139 -9.99 13.72 24.48
CA HIS A 139 -10.97 14.16 23.49
C HIS A 139 -11.20 13.11 22.38
N PHE A 140 -11.28 11.84 22.75
CA PHE A 140 -11.31 10.72 21.80
C PHE A 140 -12.45 10.78 20.78
N SER A 141 -13.58 11.44 21.11
CA SER A 141 -14.67 11.69 20.15
C SER A 141 -14.25 12.55 18.94
N GLU A 142 -13.07 13.16 18.96
CA GLU A 142 -12.49 13.95 17.88
C GLU A 142 -11.33 13.25 17.16
N VAL A 143 -11.14 11.96 17.43
CA VAL A 143 -9.95 11.21 16.97
C VAL A 143 -9.82 11.20 15.45
N GLU A 144 -10.92 11.12 14.71
CA GLU A 144 -10.95 11.10 13.22
C GLU A 144 -10.41 12.39 12.59
N LYS A 145 -10.25 13.48 13.36
CA LYS A 145 -9.66 14.74 12.87
C LYS A 145 -8.12 14.75 12.94
N VAL A 146 -7.52 13.78 13.62
CA VAL A 146 -6.07 13.78 13.92
C VAL A 146 -5.39 12.44 13.73
N LEU A 147 -6.15 11.36 13.53
CA LEU A 147 -5.67 10.00 13.35
C LEU A 147 -6.29 9.40 12.09
N ASP A 148 -5.50 8.68 11.33
CA ASP A 148 -5.97 7.73 10.34
C ASP A 148 -6.44 6.46 11.08
N GLU A 149 -7.72 6.43 11.43
CA GLU A 149 -8.30 5.39 12.26
C GLU A 149 -8.38 4.06 11.52
N ASP A 150 -8.68 4.07 10.22
CA ASP A 150 -8.78 2.84 9.42
C ASP A 150 -7.42 2.14 9.34
N ARG A 151 -6.36 2.87 9.00
CA ARG A 151 -5.00 2.34 8.94
C ARG A 151 -4.50 1.89 10.32
N THR A 152 -4.93 2.56 11.39
CA THR A 152 -4.66 2.16 12.77
C THR A 152 -5.31 0.82 13.09
N LEU A 153 -6.57 0.62 12.71
CA LEU A 153 -7.29 -0.63 12.91
C LEU A 153 -6.68 -1.79 12.11
N TRP A 154 -6.25 -1.54 10.87
CA TRP A 154 -5.49 -2.51 10.08
C TRP A 154 -4.19 -2.92 10.77
N MET A 155 -3.40 -1.96 11.26
CA MET A 155 -2.15 -2.24 11.98
C MET A 155 -2.40 -3.07 13.25
N MET A 156 -3.43 -2.72 14.02
CA MET A 156 -3.81 -3.46 15.23
C MET A 156 -4.27 -4.88 14.90
N ALA A 157 -5.10 -5.06 13.86
CA ALA A 157 -5.58 -6.37 13.40
C ALA A 157 -4.42 -7.26 12.92
N PHE A 158 -3.54 -6.71 12.12
CA PHE A 158 -2.35 -7.41 11.63
C PHE A 158 -1.42 -7.82 12.77
N SER A 159 -1.11 -6.90 13.69
CA SER A 159 -0.23 -7.16 14.83
C SER A 159 -0.80 -8.22 15.78
N ASN A 160 -2.11 -8.21 16.02
CA ASN A 160 -2.78 -9.20 16.86
C ASN A 160 -2.80 -10.57 16.18
N LEU A 161 -3.16 -10.63 14.91
CA LEU A 161 -3.26 -11.89 14.17
C LEU A 161 -1.90 -12.59 14.08
N THR A 162 -0.83 -11.84 13.81
CA THR A 162 0.55 -12.35 13.73
C THR A 162 1.24 -12.48 15.09
N ILE A 163 0.55 -12.19 16.21
CA ILE A 163 1.13 -12.20 17.57
C ILE A 163 2.42 -11.38 17.62
N THR A 164 2.37 -10.16 17.11
CA THR A 164 3.50 -9.21 17.15
C THR A 164 3.43 -8.39 18.45
N LEU A 165 3.87 -9.01 19.56
CA LEU A 165 3.80 -8.40 20.88
C LEU A 165 5.01 -7.50 21.21
N ASP A 166 6.04 -7.51 20.39
CA ASP A 166 7.14 -6.54 20.45
C ASP A 166 6.81 -5.31 19.62
N GLY A 167 5.60 -4.78 19.78
CA GLY A 167 5.03 -3.78 18.89
C GLY A 167 3.91 -2.93 19.51
N PRO A 168 3.07 -2.31 18.67
CA PRO A 168 2.14 -1.25 19.08
C PRO A 168 1.00 -1.71 19.99
N ILE A 169 0.61 -2.98 19.96
CA ILE A 169 -0.58 -3.47 20.68
C ILE A 169 -0.31 -3.95 22.11
N ASN A 170 0.95 -4.05 22.52
CA ASN A 170 1.35 -4.60 23.83
C ASN A 170 1.21 -3.58 24.97
N ASN A 171 1.47 -4.04 26.20
CA ASN A 171 1.45 -3.24 27.43
C ASN A 171 2.54 -2.16 27.47
N ILE A 172 3.64 -2.38 26.76
CA ILE A 172 4.72 -1.42 26.55
C ILE A 172 4.84 -1.22 25.05
N PRO A 173 3.96 -0.38 24.45
CA PRO A 173 3.96 -0.19 23.01
C PRO A 173 5.25 0.47 22.54
N HIS A 174 5.84 -0.05 21.46
CA HIS A 174 7.05 0.46 20.79
C HIS A 174 7.16 -0.15 19.40
N ASN A 175 8.27 0.06 18.71
CA ASN A 175 8.51 -0.49 17.38
C ASN A 175 7.45 -0.08 16.35
N PHE A 176 7.15 1.21 16.30
CA PHE A 176 6.34 1.82 15.25
C PHE A 176 6.74 3.28 15.07
N TYR A 177 6.32 3.86 13.96
CA TYR A 177 6.45 5.29 13.73
C TYR A 177 5.06 5.94 13.64
N LEU A 178 5.02 7.26 13.85
CA LEU A 178 3.87 8.12 13.63
C LEU A 178 4.27 9.19 12.63
N PHE A 179 3.62 9.25 11.49
CA PHE A 179 3.80 10.28 10.48
C PHE A 179 2.50 11.07 10.33
N LYS A 180 2.59 12.40 10.39
CA LYS A 180 1.46 13.29 10.15
C LYS A 180 1.48 13.76 8.71
N ASP A 181 0.47 13.40 7.95
CA ASP A 181 0.32 13.74 6.54
C ASP A 181 -0.25 15.16 6.31
N ASN A 182 -0.40 15.54 5.05
CA ASN A 182 -0.97 16.82 4.62
C ASN A 182 -2.45 16.98 4.98
N ASN A 183 -3.20 15.89 5.23
CA ASN A 183 -4.58 15.95 5.73
C ASN A 183 -4.65 16.36 7.20
N GLY A 184 -3.52 16.36 7.87
CA GLY A 184 -3.43 16.64 9.29
C GLY A 184 -3.59 15.43 10.19
N ASN A 185 -3.65 14.22 9.64
CA ASN A 185 -3.83 12.98 10.34
C ASN A 185 -2.51 12.27 10.60
N PHE A 186 -2.34 11.78 11.83
CA PHE A 186 -1.26 10.87 12.15
C PHE A 186 -1.60 9.46 11.70
N SER A 187 -0.71 8.87 10.92
CA SER A 187 -0.76 7.46 10.52
C SER A 187 0.33 6.66 11.22
N PRO A 188 0.01 5.52 11.85
CA PRO A 188 1.04 4.64 12.38
C PRO A 188 1.70 3.83 11.26
N ILE A 189 3.01 3.59 11.40
CA ILE A 189 3.82 2.76 10.49
C ILE A 189 4.46 1.65 11.31
N ILE A 190 4.18 0.42 10.98
CA ILE A 190 4.71 -0.75 11.69
C ILE A 190 6.22 -0.91 11.44
N TRP A 191 6.95 -1.30 12.48
CA TRP A 191 8.40 -1.43 12.44
C TRP A 191 8.89 -2.60 13.29
N ASP A 192 10.09 -3.14 12.96
CA ASP A 192 10.80 -4.20 13.69
C ASP A 192 9.98 -5.48 13.89
N LEU A 193 9.63 -6.13 12.78
CA LEU A 193 8.76 -7.30 12.77
C LEU A 193 9.47 -8.63 13.08
N ASN A 194 10.73 -8.60 13.51
CA ASN A 194 11.48 -9.78 13.91
C ASN A 194 10.85 -10.51 15.11
N GLY A 195 10.11 -9.77 15.95
CA GLY A 195 9.36 -10.28 17.10
C GLY A 195 8.00 -10.91 16.80
N SER A 196 7.61 -11.05 15.53
CA SER A 196 6.32 -11.61 15.11
C SER A 196 6.21 -13.12 15.34
N PHE A 197 5.01 -13.66 15.18
CA PHE A 197 4.68 -15.06 15.40
C PHE A 197 5.11 -15.55 16.80
N GLY A 198 4.86 -14.72 17.81
CA GLY A 198 4.99 -15.11 19.22
C GLY A 198 6.41 -15.34 19.73
N THR A 199 7.44 -14.81 19.05
CA THR A 199 8.82 -14.92 19.56
C THR A 199 9.07 -14.03 20.76
N PHE A 200 8.35 -12.92 20.87
CA PHE A 200 8.39 -12.00 22.01
C PHE A 200 7.20 -12.22 22.93
N LYS A 201 7.46 -12.52 24.20
CA LYS A 201 6.45 -12.93 25.19
C LYS A 201 6.30 -11.95 26.36
N ASN A 202 7.02 -10.82 26.35
CA ASN A 202 6.94 -9.85 27.43
C ASN A 202 5.57 -9.13 27.41
N GLY A 203 5.06 -8.85 28.62
CA GLY A 203 3.78 -8.15 28.78
C GLY A 203 2.57 -9.06 28.88
N LEU A 204 2.73 -10.38 28.76
CA LEU A 204 1.72 -11.37 29.12
C LEU A 204 1.95 -11.89 30.55
N THR A 205 1.01 -12.67 31.08
CA THR A 205 1.17 -13.35 32.37
C THR A 205 2.24 -14.43 32.30
N THR A 206 3.00 -14.63 33.37
CA THR A 206 4.04 -15.65 33.43
C THR A 206 3.60 -16.86 34.27
N PRO A 207 3.94 -18.11 33.87
CA PRO A 207 4.62 -18.52 32.66
C PRO A 207 3.71 -18.45 31.43
N ILE A 208 4.27 -18.01 30.27
CA ILE A 208 3.55 -17.94 29.00
C ILE A 208 3.70 -19.27 28.27
N THR A 209 2.60 -19.92 27.99
CA THR A 209 2.55 -21.16 27.21
C THR A 209 2.30 -20.88 25.73
N THR A 210 2.50 -21.87 24.88
CA THR A 210 2.13 -21.80 23.47
C THR A 210 0.62 -21.60 23.33
N GLN A 211 -0.19 -22.21 24.19
CA GLN A 211 -1.64 -22.05 24.20
C GLN A 211 -2.05 -20.60 24.52
N ASP A 212 -1.39 -19.93 25.46
CA ASP A 212 -1.69 -18.50 25.76
C ASP A 212 -1.45 -17.60 24.53
N LEU A 213 -0.48 -17.93 23.66
CA LEU A 213 -0.27 -17.23 22.41
C LEU A 213 -1.33 -17.59 21.36
N GLN A 214 -1.70 -18.87 21.25
CA GLN A 214 -2.71 -19.35 20.30
C GLN A 214 -4.09 -18.76 20.62
N GLU A 215 -4.41 -18.61 21.90
CA GLU A 215 -5.69 -18.10 22.41
C GLU A 215 -5.62 -16.62 22.84
N LEU A 216 -4.60 -15.87 22.41
CA LEU A 216 -4.52 -14.44 22.72
C LEU A 216 -5.81 -13.74 22.27
N ASP A 217 -6.41 -12.99 23.20
CA ASP A 217 -7.64 -12.23 22.97
C ASP A 217 -7.50 -11.33 21.72
N ILE A 218 -8.47 -11.40 20.82
CA ILE A 218 -8.48 -10.54 19.62
C ILE A 218 -8.56 -9.06 19.97
N PHE A 219 -9.11 -8.71 21.11
CA PHE A 219 -9.15 -7.34 21.64
C PHE A 219 -8.05 -7.11 22.70
N HIS A 220 -6.88 -7.75 22.52
CA HIS A 220 -5.74 -7.56 23.41
C HIS A 220 -5.41 -6.07 23.58
N GLY A 221 -5.28 -5.62 24.83
CA GLY A 221 -5.06 -4.22 25.18
C GLY A 221 -6.33 -3.39 25.42
N SER A 222 -7.54 -3.92 25.21
CA SER A 222 -8.82 -3.20 25.41
C SER A 222 -9.00 -2.65 26.82
N THR A 223 -8.52 -3.36 27.83
CA THR A 223 -8.58 -2.96 29.25
C THR A 223 -7.28 -2.34 29.76
N ASN A 224 -6.29 -2.15 28.89
CA ASN A 224 -4.97 -1.71 29.28
C ASN A 224 -4.84 -0.19 29.32
N ASN A 225 -4.82 0.39 30.50
CA ASN A 225 -4.60 1.82 30.70
C ASN A 225 -3.20 2.33 30.31
N GLN A 226 -2.24 1.44 30.09
CA GLN A 226 -0.91 1.81 29.61
C GLN A 226 -0.87 1.99 28.09
N ASN A 227 -1.70 1.23 27.36
CA ASN A 227 -1.88 1.40 25.92
C ASN A 227 -3.20 2.10 25.63
N LYS A 228 -3.18 3.43 25.69
CA LYS A 228 -4.37 4.25 25.47
C LYS A 228 -4.95 4.09 24.07
N MET A 229 -4.12 3.86 23.05
CA MET A 229 -4.61 3.63 21.70
C MET A 229 -5.54 2.41 21.66
N CYS A 230 -5.08 1.24 22.08
CA CYS A 230 -5.91 0.03 22.08
C CYS A 230 -7.18 0.19 22.94
N SER A 231 -7.04 0.72 24.17
CA SER A 231 -8.19 0.82 25.07
C SER A 231 -9.24 1.82 24.57
N GLN A 232 -8.86 2.89 23.91
CA GLN A 232 -9.79 3.86 23.34
C GLN A 232 -10.43 3.36 22.03
N MET A 233 -9.64 2.82 21.10
CA MET A 233 -10.18 2.24 19.87
C MET A 233 -11.19 1.14 20.18
N PHE A 234 -10.89 0.23 21.10
CA PHE A 234 -11.80 -0.84 21.50
C PHE A 234 -12.93 -0.39 22.46
N SER A 235 -13.01 0.88 22.82
CA SER A 235 -14.18 1.42 23.51
C SER A 235 -15.36 1.69 22.58
N SER A 236 -15.11 1.80 21.27
CA SER A 236 -16.11 1.97 20.23
C SER A 236 -16.53 0.61 19.66
N ASP A 237 -17.82 0.29 19.68
CA ASP A 237 -18.33 -0.96 19.10
C ASP A 237 -18.20 -0.93 17.56
N GLN A 238 -18.33 0.23 16.92
CA GLN A 238 -18.09 0.38 15.48
C GLN A 238 -16.63 0.07 15.13
N TYR A 239 -15.66 0.65 15.84
CA TYR A 239 -14.24 0.35 15.59
C TYR A 239 -13.90 -1.13 15.85
N LYS A 240 -14.53 -1.79 16.83
CA LYS A 240 -14.39 -3.24 16.99
C LYS A 240 -14.90 -4.01 15.78
N ARG A 241 -16.07 -3.64 15.22
CA ARG A 241 -16.62 -4.30 14.02
C ARG A 241 -15.73 -4.06 12.78
N MET A 242 -15.23 -2.83 12.57
CA MET A 242 -14.27 -2.52 11.52
C MET A 242 -12.97 -3.33 11.68
N TYR A 243 -12.40 -3.33 12.89
CA TYR A 243 -11.21 -4.12 13.23
C TYR A 243 -11.39 -5.61 12.95
N VAL A 244 -12.51 -6.20 13.34
CA VAL A 244 -12.82 -7.61 13.08
C VAL A 244 -13.01 -7.86 11.57
N ALA A 245 -13.60 -6.92 10.82
CA ALA A 245 -13.69 -7.01 9.37
C ALA A 245 -12.29 -7.06 8.73
N HIS A 246 -11.37 -6.18 9.12
CA HIS A 246 -9.98 -6.20 8.66
C HIS A 246 -9.25 -7.49 9.05
N MET A 247 -9.40 -7.91 10.30
CA MET A 247 -8.80 -9.17 10.77
C MET A 247 -9.33 -10.39 9.99
N ARG A 248 -10.63 -10.40 9.63
CA ARG A 248 -11.24 -11.44 8.80
C ARG A 248 -10.65 -11.47 7.40
N THR A 249 -10.45 -10.31 6.78
CA THR A 249 -9.81 -10.20 5.47
C THR A 249 -8.39 -10.75 5.50
N ILE A 250 -7.55 -10.32 6.47
CA ILE A 250 -6.18 -10.84 6.62
C ILE A 250 -6.19 -12.36 6.88
N LEU A 251 -7.06 -12.82 7.77
CA LEU A 251 -7.17 -14.25 8.11
C LEU A 251 -7.48 -15.10 6.88
N ASN A 252 -8.45 -14.68 6.07
CA ASN A 252 -8.89 -15.42 4.89
C ASN A 252 -7.82 -15.44 3.80
N GLU A 253 -7.14 -14.29 3.58
CA GLU A 253 -6.20 -14.13 2.47
C GLU A 253 -4.81 -14.72 2.75
N GLN A 254 -4.35 -14.68 4.00
CA GLN A 254 -2.98 -15.07 4.35
C GLN A 254 -2.89 -16.39 5.11
N PHE A 255 -3.90 -16.73 5.92
CA PHE A 255 -3.76 -17.78 6.92
C PHE A 255 -4.71 -18.97 6.70
N ALA A 256 -5.98 -18.75 6.42
CA ALA A 256 -6.97 -19.84 6.29
C ALA A 256 -6.69 -20.77 5.11
N ASN A 257 -6.01 -20.29 4.08
CA ASN A 257 -5.59 -21.05 2.90
C ASN A 257 -4.17 -21.65 3.01
N ASN A 258 -3.48 -21.50 4.16
CA ASN A 258 -2.11 -21.92 4.42
C ASN A 258 -1.01 -21.26 3.55
N ASP A 259 -1.30 -20.15 2.88
CA ASP A 259 -0.30 -19.44 2.06
C ASP A 259 0.92 -19.02 2.89
N TYR A 260 0.73 -18.59 4.14
CA TYR A 260 1.83 -18.26 5.07
C TYR A 260 2.83 -19.40 5.27
N SER A 261 2.34 -20.64 5.42
CA SER A 261 3.19 -21.81 5.63
C SER A 261 3.99 -22.14 4.37
N THR A 262 3.34 -22.09 3.23
CA THR A 262 3.98 -22.29 1.91
C THR A 262 5.07 -21.23 1.70
N ARG A 263 4.75 -19.95 1.99
CA ARG A 263 5.73 -18.86 1.85
C ARG A 263 6.90 -18.99 2.80
N ALA A 264 6.67 -19.37 4.05
CA ALA A 264 7.74 -19.62 5.02
C ALA A 264 8.74 -20.68 4.52
N LEU A 265 8.25 -21.80 3.97
CA LEU A 265 9.10 -22.87 3.40
C LEU A 265 9.87 -22.40 2.16
N GLN A 266 9.26 -21.57 1.31
CA GLN A 266 9.95 -20.99 0.15
C GLN A 266 11.11 -20.08 0.58
N LEU A 267 10.86 -19.16 1.53
CA LEU A 267 11.89 -18.29 2.09
C LEU A 267 13.01 -19.09 2.72
N GLN A 268 12.68 -20.13 3.51
CA GLN A 268 13.64 -21.03 4.10
C GLN A 268 14.52 -21.70 3.04
N THR A 269 13.91 -22.18 1.94
CA THR A 269 14.66 -22.81 0.83
C THR A 269 15.64 -21.84 0.17
N ILE A 270 15.27 -20.56 0.01
CA ILE A 270 16.13 -19.53 -0.60
C ILE A 270 17.41 -19.32 0.23
N ILE A 271 17.31 -19.35 1.55
CA ILE A 271 18.41 -18.99 2.45
C ILE A 271 19.13 -20.20 3.07
N ASP A 272 18.67 -21.42 2.82
CA ASP A 272 19.14 -22.66 3.47
C ASP A 272 20.66 -22.79 3.45
N SER A 273 21.28 -22.65 2.29
CA SER A 273 22.74 -22.79 2.14
C SER A 273 23.52 -21.70 2.90
N SER A 274 22.98 -20.48 2.92
CA SER A 274 23.59 -19.36 3.66
C SER A 274 23.49 -19.58 5.17
N VAL A 275 22.31 -19.98 5.67
CA VAL A 275 22.12 -20.26 7.10
C VAL A 275 23.01 -21.44 7.56
N ASN A 276 23.08 -22.52 6.77
CA ASN A 276 23.91 -23.69 7.11
C ASN A 276 25.40 -23.36 7.17
N ALA A 277 25.86 -22.39 6.41
CA ALA A 277 27.27 -21.99 6.35
C ALA A 277 27.59 -20.77 7.24
N ASP A 278 26.60 -20.10 7.85
CA ASP A 278 26.78 -18.86 8.59
C ASP A 278 27.69 -19.04 9.81
N PRO A 279 28.87 -18.35 9.86
CA PRO A 279 29.81 -18.51 10.98
C PRO A 279 29.32 -17.85 12.27
N ASN A 280 28.32 -16.96 12.20
CA ASN A 280 27.81 -16.17 13.31
C ASN A 280 26.32 -16.42 13.62
N GLY A 281 25.73 -17.49 13.07
CA GLY A 281 24.34 -17.88 13.32
C GLY A 281 24.04 -18.11 14.80
N PHE A 282 22.90 -17.60 15.28
CA PHE A 282 22.46 -17.81 16.68
C PHE A 282 21.89 -19.21 16.92
N TYR A 283 21.46 -19.89 15.87
CA TYR A 283 20.78 -21.19 15.94
C TYR A 283 21.45 -22.18 15.00
N SER A 284 21.38 -23.47 15.35
CA SER A 284 21.85 -24.54 14.49
C SER A 284 20.96 -24.66 13.23
N HIS A 285 21.52 -25.23 12.16
CA HIS A 285 20.74 -25.51 10.94
C HIS A 285 19.54 -26.45 11.21
N ALA A 286 19.66 -27.38 12.16
CA ALA A 286 18.55 -28.24 12.58
C ALA A 286 17.41 -27.46 13.24
N GLU A 287 17.71 -26.45 14.06
CA GLU A 287 16.72 -25.55 14.67
C GLU A 287 16.10 -24.66 13.61
N PHE A 288 16.89 -24.14 12.66
CA PHE A 288 16.40 -23.40 11.52
C PHE A 288 15.35 -24.20 10.72
N ILE A 289 15.66 -25.44 10.36
CA ILE A 289 14.74 -26.31 9.62
C ILE A 289 13.47 -26.61 10.43
N SER A 290 13.59 -26.87 11.72
CA SER A 290 12.45 -27.32 12.53
C SER A 290 11.52 -26.18 12.96
N ASN A 291 12.00 -24.94 13.10
CA ASN A 291 11.22 -23.86 13.73
C ASN A 291 10.10 -23.27 12.87
N ILE A 292 9.95 -23.68 11.63
CA ILE A 292 8.69 -23.41 10.92
C ILE A 292 7.55 -24.22 11.55
N ASN A 293 7.79 -25.48 11.88
CA ASN A 293 6.74 -26.42 12.29
C ASN A 293 6.70 -26.70 13.79
N SER A 294 7.79 -26.46 14.53
CA SER A 294 7.92 -26.89 15.92
C SER A 294 8.69 -25.89 16.76
N SER A 295 8.38 -25.84 18.03
CA SER A 295 9.12 -25.05 19.02
C SER A 295 10.58 -25.50 19.13
N VAL A 296 11.50 -24.54 19.28
CA VAL A 296 12.93 -24.77 19.53
C VAL A 296 13.39 -24.07 20.81
N GLY A 297 14.44 -24.58 21.42
CA GLY A 297 14.95 -24.11 22.71
C GLY A 297 14.20 -24.69 23.91
N THR A 298 14.86 -24.71 25.08
CA THR A 298 14.33 -25.37 26.30
C THR A 298 13.85 -24.39 27.37
N GLN A 299 14.54 -23.26 27.60
CA GLN A 299 14.18 -22.30 28.66
C GLN A 299 13.40 -21.08 28.16
N ASN A 300 13.65 -20.63 26.95
CA ASN A 300 12.90 -19.56 26.28
C ASN A 300 12.46 -20.09 24.92
N SER A 301 11.68 -21.17 24.94
CA SER A 301 11.24 -21.83 23.72
C SER A 301 10.55 -20.85 22.76
N ILE A 302 11.01 -20.83 21.53
CA ILE A 302 10.44 -20.06 20.43
C ILE A 302 9.50 -20.99 19.66
N VAL A 303 8.23 -20.66 19.66
CA VAL A 303 7.15 -21.45 19.04
C VAL A 303 7.35 -21.57 17.53
N GLY A 304 7.01 -22.72 16.95
CA GLY A 304 6.98 -22.90 15.51
C GLY A 304 5.87 -22.08 14.85
N ILE A 305 6.11 -21.58 13.66
CA ILE A 305 5.14 -20.70 12.95
C ILE A 305 3.82 -21.44 12.71
N THR A 306 3.86 -22.65 12.16
CA THR A 306 2.65 -23.46 11.90
C THR A 306 2.05 -24.04 13.17
N GLU A 307 2.88 -24.37 14.17
CA GLU A 307 2.42 -24.79 15.50
C GLU A 307 1.57 -23.69 16.16
N LEU A 308 2.00 -22.44 16.07
CA LEU A 308 1.25 -21.29 16.56
C LEU A 308 -0.03 -21.09 15.77
N MET A 309 0.11 -20.91 14.45
CA MET A 309 -0.97 -20.41 13.61
C MET A 309 -2.07 -21.44 13.37
N GLY A 310 -1.76 -22.72 13.28
CA GLY A 310 -2.78 -23.76 13.07
C GLY A 310 -3.88 -23.78 14.15
N ALA A 311 -3.47 -23.70 15.43
CA ALA A 311 -4.42 -23.61 16.53
C ALA A 311 -5.06 -22.23 16.66
N ARG A 312 -4.28 -21.15 16.43
CA ARG A 312 -4.78 -19.77 16.48
C ARG A 312 -5.88 -19.50 15.46
N ILE A 313 -5.71 -19.94 14.22
CA ILE A 313 -6.73 -19.83 13.18
C ILE A 313 -8.04 -20.49 13.64
N SER A 314 -7.95 -21.72 14.15
CA SER A 314 -9.12 -22.46 14.66
C SER A 314 -9.78 -21.76 15.85
N TYR A 315 -8.97 -21.22 16.77
CA TYR A 315 -9.46 -20.45 17.91
C TYR A 315 -10.22 -19.21 17.45
N ILE A 316 -9.60 -18.37 16.61
CA ILE A 316 -10.23 -17.13 16.11
C ILE A 316 -11.53 -17.44 15.36
N GLN A 317 -11.53 -18.44 14.48
CA GLN A 317 -12.74 -18.82 13.72
C GLN A 317 -13.87 -19.34 14.62
N SER A 318 -13.57 -19.76 15.84
CA SER A 318 -14.58 -20.21 16.81
C SER A 318 -15.20 -19.08 17.63
N LEU A 319 -14.63 -17.87 17.61
CA LEU A 319 -15.10 -16.74 18.39
C LEU A 319 -16.45 -16.21 17.87
N PRO A 320 -17.30 -15.66 18.76
CA PRO A 320 -18.58 -15.06 18.36
C PRO A 320 -18.45 -14.03 17.26
N GLU A 321 -17.43 -13.17 17.29
CA GLU A 321 -17.17 -12.12 16.33
C GLU A 321 -16.86 -12.66 14.92
N PHE A 322 -16.31 -13.87 14.83
CA PHE A 322 -15.99 -14.54 13.57
C PHE A 322 -17.11 -15.44 13.06
N THR A 323 -17.94 -15.97 13.96
CA THR A 323 -19.14 -16.75 13.60
C THR A 323 -20.35 -15.87 13.31
N ALA A 324 -20.35 -14.59 13.73
CA ALA A 324 -21.34 -13.61 13.36
C ALA A 324 -21.43 -13.44 11.83
N ILE A 325 -22.65 -13.31 11.33
CA ILE A 325 -22.91 -13.15 9.89
C ILE A 325 -22.86 -11.66 9.55
N PRO A 326 -21.85 -11.21 8.77
CA PRO A 326 -21.77 -9.82 8.35
C PRO A 326 -22.88 -9.47 7.35
N PRO A 327 -23.13 -8.18 7.11
CA PRO A 327 -23.90 -7.75 5.95
C PRO A 327 -23.32 -8.27 4.64
N THR A 328 -24.11 -8.22 3.57
CA THR A 328 -23.60 -8.42 2.21
C THR A 328 -23.79 -7.14 1.40
N ILE A 329 -22.79 -6.75 0.64
CA ILE A 329 -22.80 -5.59 -0.24
C ILE A 329 -22.70 -6.07 -1.69
N GLY A 330 -23.62 -5.65 -2.54
CA GLY A 330 -23.62 -6.01 -3.96
C GLY A 330 -24.34 -4.98 -4.81
N ASN A 331 -24.33 -5.19 -6.13
CA ASN A 331 -25.00 -4.32 -7.11
C ASN A 331 -24.71 -2.83 -6.87
N ILE A 332 -23.43 -2.47 -6.73
CA ILE A 332 -23.01 -1.09 -6.57
C ILE A 332 -23.19 -0.37 -7.91
N THR A 333 -23.89 0.75 -7.89
CA THR A 333 -24.23 1.54 -9.09
C THR A 333 -24.13 3.02 -8.79
N SER A 334 -23.94 3.84 -9.83
CA SER A 334 -24.01 5.30 -9.77
C SER A 334 -25.06 5.84 -10.73
N SER A 335 -25.68 6.94 -10.39
CA SER A 335 -26.64 7.62 -11.25
C SER A 335 -26.43 9.15 -11.17
N PRO A 336 -26.02 9.77 -12.31
CA PRO A 336 -25.67 9.16 -13.58
C PRO A 336 -24.46 8.25 -13.49
N SER A 337 -24.29 7.31 -14.43
CA SER A 337 -23.13 6.39 -14.47
C SER A 337 -21.82 7.10 -14.82
N ASN A 338 -21.90 8.16 -15.57
CA ASN A 338 -20.81 9.09 -15.88
C ASN A 338 -21.32 10.51 -15.56
N PRO A 339 -21.14 10.99 -14.33
CA PRO A 339 -21.50 12.37 -13.98
C PRO A 339 -20.57 13.35 -14.71
N THR A 340 -21.13 14.50 -15.04
CA THR A 340 -20.32 15.63 -15.53
C THR A 340 -19.75 16.42 -14.35
N PRO A 341 -18.63 17.13 -14.55
CA PRO A 341 -18.06 18.02 -13.54
C PRO A 341 -19.08 18.95 -12.89
N HIS A 342 -18.90 19.21 -11.60
CA HIS A 342 -19.73 20.13 -10.80
C HIS A 342 -21.22 19.76 -10.75
N THR A 343 -21.54 18.47 -10.82
CA THR A 343 -22.90 17.95 -10.66
C THR A 343 -23.02 17.04 -9.45
N SER A 344 -24.22 16.58 -9.16
CA SER A 344 -24.45 15.60 -8.09
C SER A 344 -24.61 14.21 -8.69
N VAL A 345 -24.04 13.21 -8.02
CA VAL A 345 -24.20 11.79 -8.36
C VAL A 345 -24.71 11.01 -7.16
N THR A 346 -25.62 10.07 -7.39
CA THR A 346 -26.10 9.15 -6.37
C THR A 346 -25.38 7.82 -6.51
N ILE A 347 -24.65 7.41 -5.49
CA ILE A 347 -24.07 6.06 -5.37
C ILE A 347 -25.05 5.19 -4.58
N SER A 348 -25.37 4.02 -5.12
CA SER A 348 -26.32 3.06 -4.54
C SER A 348 -25.72 1.68 -4.46
N ALA A 349 -26.12 0.92 -3.43
CA ALA A 349 -25.74 -0.48 -3.26
C ALA A 349 -26.92 -1.30 -2.72
N GLN A 350 -27.04 -2.54 -3.16
CA GLN A 350 -27.93 -3.51 -2.54
C GLN A 350 -27.22 -4.11 -1.32
N VAL A 351 -27.71 -3.82 -0.12
CA VAL A 351 -27.14 -4.32 1.13
C VAL A 351 -28.18 -5.14 1.88
N THR A 352 -27.78 -6.30 2.39
CA THR A 352 -28.65 -7.14 3.24
C THR A 352 -28.04 -7.31 4.62
N ASN A 353 -28.89 -7.54 5.62
CA ASN A 353 -28.49 -7.77 7.01
C ASN A 353 -27.67 -6.61 7.61
N ALA A 354 -27.92 -5.36 7.21
CA ALA A 354 -27.28 -4.18 7.75
C ALA A 354 -28.25 -3.37 8.65
N THR A 355 -27.70 -2.74 9.68
CA THR A 355 -28.35 -1.65 10.44
C THR A 355 -27.89 -0.30 9.95
N ASP A 356 -26.61 -0.19 9.60
CA ASP A 356 -25.97 1.06 9.15
C ASP A 356 -25.09 0.79 7.94
N VAL A 357 -25.11 1.74 6.99
CA VAL A 357 -24.30 1.69 5.77
C VAL A 357 -23.70 3.06 5.52
N PHE A 358 -22.41 3.11 5.22
CA PHE A 358 -21.65 4.33 4.98
C PHE A 358 -20.95 4.30 3.63
N LEU A 359 -20.91 5.43 2.97
CA LEU A 359 -20.09 5.71 1.81
C LEU A 359 -18.87 6.51 2.26
N GLY A 360 -17.67 6.00 2.03
CA GLY A 360 -16.43 6.76 2.10
C GLY A 360 -16.03 7.19 0.69
N TYR A 361 -15.70 8.47 0.47
CA TYR A 361 -15.29 8.96 -0.85
C TYR A 361 -14.22 10.04 -0.76
N ARG A 362 -13.41 10.16 -1.81
CA ARG A 362 -12.38 11.21 -1.98
C ARG A 362 -12.15 11.47 -3.47
N PHE A 363 -11.42 12.56 -3.78
CA PHE A 363 -11.10 12.98 -5.15
C PHE A 363 -9.62 12.85 -5.49
N LYS A 364 -8.73 12.87 -4.51
CA LYS A 364 -7.28 12.68 -4.69
C LYS A 364 -6.83 11.44 -3.93
N PHE A 365 -5.87 10.72 -4.47
CA PHE A 365 -5.41 9.45 -3.91
C PHE A 365 -4.88 9.55 -2.47
N HIS A 366 -4.33 10.70 -2.09
CA HIS A 366 -3.77 10.93 -0.75
C HIS A 366 -4.71 11.67 0.21
N ASP A 367 -5.89 12.12 -0.26
CA ASP A 367 -6.87 12.74 0.62
C ASP A 367 -7.47 11.72 1.59
N ALA A 368 -7.84 12.17 2.78
CA ALA A 368 -8.66 11.37 3.67
C ALA A 368 -10.06 11.14 3.06
N PHE A 369 -10.64 9.98 3.30
CA PHE A 369 -12.01 9.71 2.85
C PHE A 369 -13.02 10.49 3.68
N THR A 370 -13.90 11.19 3.00
CA THR A 370 -15.11 11.78 3.61
C THR A 370 -16.15 10.69 3.78
N LYS A 371 -16.64 10.49 5.01
CA LYS A 371 -17.64 9.46 5.33
C LYS A 371 -19.04 10.06 5.41
N THR A 372 -20.01 9.45 4.75
CA THR A 372 -21.41 9.84 4.79
C THR A 372 -22.32 8.63 4.94
N ALA A 373 -23.39 8.76 5.74
CA ALA A 373 -24.37 7.69 5.91
C ALA A 373 -25.20 7.50 4.63
N MET A 374 -25.42 6.25 4.22
CA MET A 374 -26.33 5.92 3.14
C MET A 374 -27.73 5.67 3.66
N VAL A 375 -28.75 6.14 2.94
CA VAL A 375 -30.16 6.02 3.31
C VAL A 375 -30.76 4.77 2.68
N ASP A 376 -31.46 3.96 3.49
CA ASP A 376 -32.26 2.84 2.97
C ASP A 376 -33.51 3.38 2.23
N ASN A 377 -33.59 3.11 0.93
CA ASN A 377 -34.75 3.48 0.10
C ASN A 377 -35.85 2.40 0.09
N GLY A 378 -35.76 1.42 1.01
CA GLY A 378 -36.60 0.23 1.07
C GLY A 378 -36.01 -0.94 0.29
N THR A 379 -36.36 -2.16 0.70
CA THR A 379 -35.87 -3.42 0.07
C THR A 379 -34.36 -3.63 0.13
N GLY A 380 -33.64 -2.93 1.04
CA GLY A 380 -32.19 -3.04 1.19
C GLY A 380 -31.38 -2.28 0.13
N LEU A 381 -32.00 -1.38 -0.63
CA LEU A 381 -31.30 -0.47 -1.52
C LEU A 381 -30.86 0.78 -0.75
N TYR A 382 -29.60 0.87 -0.43
CA TYR A 382 -28.99 2.04 0.23
C TYR A 382 -28.41 3.01 -0.78
N SER A 383 -28.53 4.32 -0.55
CA SER A 383 -27.95 5.33 -1.43
C SER A 383 -27.46 6.56 -0.67
N ALA A 384 -26.45 7.22 -1.24
CA ALA A 384 -25.98 8.55 -0.86
C ALA A 384 -25.72 9.39 -2.10
N ALA A 385 -26.07 10.67 -2.03
CA ALA A 385 -25.73 11.65 -3.05
C ALA A 385 -24.47 12.41 -2.61
N ILE A 386 -23.56 12.61 -3.55
CA ILE A 386 -22.35 13.40 -3.37
C ILE A 386 -22.24 14.40 -4.52
N ASP A 387 -21.70 15.58 -4.24
CA ASP A 387 -21.37 16.56 -5.28
C ASP A 387 -19.94 16.25 -5.76
N VAL A 388 -19.78 16.12 -7.07
CA VAL A 388 -18.49 15.86 -7.69
C VAL A 388 -17.87 17.15 -8.22
N ASP A 389 -16.56 17.27 -8.12
CA ASP A 389 -15.81 18.31 -8.82
C ASP A 389 -15.44 17.87 -10.26
N ALA A 390 -14.28 18.19 -10.77
CA ALA A 390 -13.85 17.77 -12.09
C ALA A 390 -12.90 16.54 -12.05
N ARG A 391 -12.73 15.92 -10.89
CA ARG A 391 -11.89 14.73 -10.68
C ARG A 391 -12.73 13.47 -10.59
N ASP A 392 -12.14 12.35 -10.96
CA ASP A 392 -12.70 11.02 -10.72
C ASP A 392 -12.88 10.78 -9.21
N VAL A 393 -13.95 10.08 -8.84
CA VAL A 393 -14.26 9.76 -7.45
C VAL A 393 -13.66 8.40 -7.10
N GLN A 394 -12.91 8.33 -6.01
CA GLN A 394 -12.51 7.10 -5.35
C GLN A 394 -13.45 6.87 -4.15
N TYR A 395 -14.02 5.67 -4.01
CA TYR A 395 -14.98 5.42 -2.96
C TYR A 395 -14.99 3.97 -2.49
N TYR A 396 -15.48 3.76 -1.29
CA TYR A 396 -15.79 2.44 -0.74
C TYR A 396 -17.15 2.47 -0.03
N ILE A 397 -17.69 1.30 0.26
CA ILE A 397 -18.88 1.15 1.09
C ILE A 397 -18.53 0.31 2.31
N TYR A 398 -18.90 0.79 3.49
CA TYR A 398 -18.87 0.04 4.74
C TYR A 398 -20.29 -0.23 5.21
N ALA A 399 -20.59 -1.48 5.54
CA ALA A 399 -21.87 -1.87 6.10
C ALA A 399 -21.68 -2.66 7.39
N GLU A 400 -22.53 -2.41 8.39
CA GLU A 400 -22.49 -3.12 9.65
C GLU A 400 -23.90 -3.48 10.16
N ASN A 401 -23.94 -4.52 10.96
CA ASN A 401 -25.06 -4.81 11.86
C ASN A 401 -24.55 -4.79 13.32
N ASN A 402 -25.36 -5.21 14.27
CA ASN A 402 -24.96 -5.17 15.68
C ASN A 402 -23.74 -6.03 16.01
N ASP A 403 -23.46 -7.07 15.20
CA ASP A 403 -22.48 -8.12 15.50
C ASP A 403 -21.25 -8.09 14.60
N ALA A 404 -21.37 -7.57 13.38
CA ALA A 404 -20.30 -7.62 12.39
C ALA A 404 -20.35 -6.48 11.37
N GLY A 405 -19.17 -6.14 10.82
CA GLY A 405 -19.01 -5.20 9.72
C GLY A 405 -18.34 -5.85 8.50
N ILE A 406 -18.47 -5.19 7.33
CA ILE A 406 -17.82 -5.57 6.07
C ILE A 406 -17.54 -4.32 5.23
N PHE A 407 -16.45 -4.34 4.48
CA PHE A 407 -16.08 -3.33 3.49
C PHE A 407 -16.26 -3.84 2.05
N SER A 408 -16.52 -2.95 1.12
CA SER A 408 -16.43 -3.19 -0.32
C SER A 408 -15.68 -2.03 -0.99
N PRO A 409 -14.45 -2.26 -1.55
CA PRO A 409 -13.70 -3.52 -1.51
C PRO A 409 -13.26 -3.90 -0.09
N GLU A 410 -12.94 -5.17 0.14
CA GLU A 410 -12.60 -5.69 1.48
C GLU A 410 -11.36 -5.05 2.08
N ARG A 411 -10.41 -4.59 1.24
CA ARG A 411 -9.18 -3.89 1.65
C ARG A 411 -9.31 -2.37 1.60
N ALA A 412 -10.53 -1.81 1.76
CA ALA A 412 -10.66 -0.37 1.92
C ALA A 412 -9.86 0.09 3.18
N GLU A 413 -9.27 1.23 3.20
CA GLU A 413 -9.23 2.35 2.22
C GLU A 413 -8.05 2.24 1.22
N LYS A 414 -7.25 1.18 1.35
CA LYS A 414 -6.14 0.90 0.44
C LYS A 414 -6.63 0.59 -0.98
N GLU A 415 -7.70 -0.19 -1.09
CA GLU A 415 -8.43 -0.44 -2.33
C GLU A 415 -9.76 0.32 -2.30
N PHE A 416 -10.23 0.72 -3.46
CA PHE A 416 -11.44 1.52 -3.61
C PHE A 416 -12.08 1.28 -4.97
N HIS A 417 -13.37 1.54 -5.06
CA HIS A 417 -14.08 1.66 -6.34
C HIS A 417 -13.77 3.02 -6.95
N GLN A 418 -13.88 3.11 -8.27
CA GLN A 418 -13.67 4.35 -9.01
C GLN A 418 -14.91 4.71 -9.83
N LEU A 419 -15.19 6.00 -9.93
CA LEU A 419 -16.24 6.56 -10.78
C LEU A 419 -15.65 7.69 -11.61
N ALA A 420 -15.68 7.53 -12.92
CA ALA A 420 -15.22 8.57 -13.84
C ALA A 420 -16.18 9.77 -13.83
N VAL A 421 -15.59 10.96 -13.70
CA VAL A 421 -16.29 12.26 -13.86
C VAL A 421 -15.79 12.87 -15.15
N VAL A 422 -16.64 12.97 -16.18
CA VAL A 422 -16.21 13.31 -17.53
C VAL A 422 -17.19 14.23 -18.24
N ASP A 423 -16.65 15.14 -19.05
CA ASP A 423 -17.39 15.91 -20.06
C ASP A 423 -16.96 15.42 -21.46
N ASN A 424 -17.35 16.14 -22.50
CA ASN A 424 -17.00 15.79 -23.88
C ASN A 424 -15.58 16.20 -24.28
N LEU A 425 -14.93 17.12 -23.57
CA LEU A 425 -13.50 17.43 -23.69
C LEU A 425 -12.82 16.98 -22.42
N VAL A 426 -11.91 16.05 -22.55
CA VAL A 426 -11.22 15.43 -21.39
C VAL A 426 -9.72 15.32 -21.58
N ILE A 427 -9.00 15.27 -20.48
CA ILE A 427 -7.65 14.73 -20.40
C ILE A 427 -7.80 13.22 -20.58
N ASN A 428 -7.23 12.67 -21.66
CA ASN A 428 -7.44 11.28 -22.07
C ASN A 428 -6.28 10.36 -21.68
N GLU A 429 -5.05 10.88 -21.78
CA GLU A 429 -3.83 10.14 -21.49
C GLU A 429 -2.73 11.08 -21.02
N ILE A 430 -1.88 10.62 -20.10
CA ILE A 430 -0.74 11.37 -19.56
C ILE A 430 0.47 10.44 -19.52
N MET A 431 1.64 10.95 -19.95
CA MET A 431 2.93 10.32 -19.73
C MET A 431 3.86 11.31 -19.02
N ALA A 432 4.03 11.13 -17.70
CA ALA A 432 4.85 12.02 -16.86
C ALA A 432 6.26 11.46 -16.58
N SER A 433 6.70 10.44 -17.32
CA SER A 433 8.07 9.91 -17.34
C SER A 433 8.36 9.26 -18.68
N ASN A 434 8.47 10.08 -19.71
CA ASN A 434 8.78 9.64 -21.05
C ASN A 434 10.31 9.68 -21.28
N ILE A 435 10.96 8.52 -21.22
CA ILE A 435 12.43 8.45 -21.39
C ILE A 435 12.83 7.83 -22.73
N SER A 436 11.93 7.09 -23.40
CA SER A 436 12.21 6.40 -24.65
C SER A 436 10.98 6.00 -25.47
N ALA A 437 9.76 6.30 -25.02
CA ALA A 437 8.53 5.81 -25.65
C ALA A 437 8.20 6.60 -26.93
N ILE A 438 7.88 7.88 -26.81
CA ILE A 438 7.47 8.75 -27.93
C ILE A 438 8.32 10.01 -27.94
N ALA A 439 8.94 10.30 -29.06
CA ALA A 439 9.68 11.55 -29.25
C ALA A 439 8.78 12.65 -29.86
N ASP A 440 9.05 13.88 -29.47
CA ASP A 440 8.45 15.07 -30.07
C ASP A 440 8.96 15.33 -31.50
N GLN A 441 8.55 16.43 -32.11
CA GLN A 441 8.93 16.82 -33.47
C GLN A 441 10.42 17.21 -33.58
N SER A 442 11.08 17.46 -32.46
CA SER A 442 12.53 17.77 -32.37
C SER A 442 13.37 16.53 -32.09
N GLY A 443 12.74 15.39 -31.79
CA GLY A 443 13.36 14.11 -31.45
C GLY A 443 13.71 13.99 -29.96
N GLU A 444 13.12 14.82 -29.10
CA GLU A 444 13.27 14.81 -27.65
C GLU A 444 12.16 13.96 -27.01
N TYR A 445 12.46 13.30 -25.88
CA TYR A 445 11.52 12.48 -25.13
C TYR A 445 11.01 13.29 -23.94
N ASP A 446 10.01 14.12 -24.19
CA ASP A 446 9.38 14.96 -23.18
C ASP A 446 8.08 14.36 -22.66
N ASP A 447 7.70 14.72 -21.46
CA ASP A 447 6.41 14.36 -20.90
C ASP A 447 5.27 14.98 -21.72
N TRP A 448 4.10 14.36 -21.75
CA TRP A 448 3.00 14.85 -22.54
C TRP A 448 1.63 14.56 -21.91
N VAL A 449 0.66 15.39 -22.31
CA VAL A 449 -0.77 15.26 -22.03
C VAL A 449 -1.52 15.14 -23.34
N GLU A 450 -2.44 14.20 -23.43
CA GLU A 450 -3.36 14.07 -24.56
C GLU A 450 -4.77 14.51 -24.14
N LEU A 451 -5.39 15.35 -24.96
CA LEU A 451 -6.80 15.66 -24.87
C LEU A 451 -7.59 14.87 -25.90
N TYR A 452 -8.82 14.50 -25.55
CA TYR A 452 -9.80 13.89 -26.45
C TYR A 452 -11.05 14.72 -26.56
N ASN A 453 -11.51 14.98 -27.80
CA ASN A 453 -12.77 15.66 -28.08
C ASN A 453 -13.87 14.65 -28.42
N GLY A 454 -14.69 14.29 -27.45
CA GLY A 454 -15.85 13.39 -27.64
C GLY A 454 -17.07 14.07 -28.25
N ASN A 455 -17.01 15.36 -28.60
CA ASN A 455 -18.08 16.04 -29.28
C ASN A 455 -18.24 15.55 -30.75
N ASN A 456 -19.42 15.74 -31.31
CA ASN A 456 -19.69 15.49 -32.73
C ASN A 456 -19.38 16.70 -33.64
N PHE A 457 -18.69 17.73 -33.10
CA PHE A 457 -18.24 18.92 -33.79
C PHE A 457 -16.81 19.28 -33.41
N SER A 458 -16.11 20.02 -34.25
CA SER A 458 -14.75 20.52 -33.97
C SER A 458 -14.80 21.59 -32.87
N LEU A 459 -13.97 21.45 -31.85
CA LEU A 459 -13.86 22.34 -30.71
C LEU A 459 -12.61 23.21 -30.81
N ASN A 460 -12.76 24.54 -30.81
CA ASN A 460 -11.63 25.47 -30.75
C ASN A 460 -11.23 25.74 -29.29
N LEU A 461 -9.94 25.59 -28.98
CA LEU A 461 -9.40 25.72 -27.64
C LEU A 461 -8.87 27.10 -27.29
N THR A 462 -9.11 28.11 -28.13
CA THR A 462 -8.71 29.50 -27.81
C THR A 462 -9.37 29.97 -26.50
N GLY A 463 -8.54 30.35 -25.54
CA GLY A 463 -8.98 30.77 -24.21
C GLY A 463 -9.12 29.66 -23.18
N TYR A 464 -8.91 28.40 -23.56
CA TYR A 464 -8.74 27.31 -22.61
C TYR A 464 -7.32 27.34 -22.05
N TYR A 465 -7.13 26.66 -20.89
CA TYR A 465 -5.85 26.62 -20.19
C TYR A 465 -5.54 25.19 -19.73
N LEU A 466 -4.25 24.87 -19.68
CA LEU A 466 -3.71 23.67 -19.07
C LEU A 466 -2.72 24.07 -17.96
N SER A 467 -2.80 23.43 -16.80
CA SER A 467 -1.95 23.74 -15.65
C SER A 467 -1.61 22.50 -14.85
N ASP A 468 -0.45 22.52 -14.18
CA ASP A 468 0.00 21.57 -13.18
C ASP A 468 -0.24 22.09 -11.74
N SER A 469 -0.98 23.19 -11.58
CA SER A 469 -1.15 23.86 -10.29
C SER A 469 -2.58 24.34 -10.07
N GLU A 470 -3.21 23.90 -8.99
CA GLU A 470 -4.53 24.36 -8.55
C GLU A 470 -4.53 25.87 -8.20
N ASN A 471 -3.37 26.40 -7.78
CA ASN A 471 -3.21 27.81 -7.42
C ASN A 471 -3.00 28.73 -8.63
N ASP A 472 -2.75 28.19 -9.82
CA ASP A 472 -2.58 28.95 -11.06
C ASP A 472 -3.17 28.16 -12.24
N LEU A 473 -4.48 28.14 -12.36
CA LEU A 473 -5.22 27.43 -13.40
C LEU A 473 -5.00 27.97 -14.81
N THR A 474 -4.35 29.12 -14.96
CA THR A 474 -4.11 29.80 -16.24
C THR A 474 -2.66 29.75 -16.70
N LYS A 475 -1.86 28.84 -16.13
CA LYS A 475 -0.41 28.75 -16.28
C LYS A 475 0.05 28.64 -17.74
N TRP A 476 -0.68 27.90 -18.57
CA TRP A 476 -0.44 27.81 -20.00
C TRP A 476 -1.77 27.93 -20.78
N SER A 477 -1.83 28.83 -21.74
CA SER A 477 -3.01 29.07 -22.57
C SER A 477 -2.88 28.39 -23.93
N PHE A 478 -3.94 27.71 -24.38
CA PHE A 478 -3.99 27.15 -25.73
C PHE A 478 -3.92 28.26 -26.77
N PRO A 479 -3.08 28.12 -27.81
CA PRO A 479 -3.14 29.00 -28.98
C PRO A 479 -4.44 28.75 -29.77
N ASN A 480 -4.59 29.43 -30.91
CA ASN A 480 -5.73 29.16 -31.79
C ASN A 480 -5.56 27.80 -32.48
N VAL A 481 -6.00 26.75 -31.79
CA VAL A 481 -5.99 25.37 -32.24
C VAL A 481 -7.35 24.73 -32.03
N SER A 482 -7.71 23.75 -32.85
CA SER A 482 -9.00 23.05 -32.76
C SER A 482 -8.77 21.55 -32.80
N ILE A 483 -9.58 20.80 -32.04
CA ILE A 483 -9.64 19.33 -32.07
C ILE A 483 -10.87 18.92 -32.86
N SER A 484 -10.71 18.09 -33.90
CA SER A 484 -11.80 17.54 -34.70
C SER A 484 -12.75 16.66 -33.86
N PRO A 485 -13.95 16.31 -34.33
CA PRO A 485 -14.82 15.36 -33.62
C PRO A 485 -14.18 14.01 -33.45
N ASN A 486 -14.21 13.46 -32.24
CA ASN A 486 -13.63 12.16 -31.86
C ASN A 486 -12.14 12.04 -32.17
N ASP A 487 -11.40 13.14 -32.07
CA ASP A 487 -9.97 13.25 -32.36
C ASP A 487 -9.16 13.65 -31.13
N TYR A 488 -7.86 13.61 -31.24
CA TYR A 488 -6.90 13.79 -30.14
C TYR A 488 -6.05 15.04 -30.36
N LEU A 489 -5.44 15.54 -29.27
CA LEU A 489 -4.48 16.64 -29.33
C LEU A 489 -3.40 16.42 -28.27
N ILE A 490 -2.15 16.38 -28.71
CA ILE A 490 -0.98 16.22 -27.82
C ILE A 490 -0.43 17.59 -27.42
N ILE A 491 -0.09 17.70 -26.14
CA ILE A 491 0.58 18.83 -25.54
C ILE A 491 1.83 18.34 -24.80
N TRP A 492 3.01 18.76 -25.23
CA TRP A 492 4.29 18.44 -24.61
C TRP A 492 4.53 19.30 -23.38
N CYS A 493 4.99 18.70 -22.30
CA CYS A 493 5.22 19.35 -21.00
C CYS A 493 6.73 19.45 -20.73
N ASP A 494 7.42 20.42 -21.36
CA ASP A 494 8.89 20.48 -21.41
C ASP A 494 9.52 21.84 -21.10
N THR A 495 8.72 22.89 -20.90
CA THR A 495 9.14 24.29 -20.75
C THR A 495 9.50 25.02 -22.04
N ALA A 496 9.45 24.40 -23.22
CA ALA A 496 9.81 25.03 -24.49
C ALA A 496 8.82 26.13 -24.93
N GLY A 497 7.55 26.01 -24.54
CA GLY A 497 6.50 26.95 -24.94
C GLY A 497 6.40 27.04 -26.47
N ASN A 498 6.40 28.25 -27.01
CA ASN A 498 6.25 28.50 -28.46
C ASN A 498 7.60 28.46 -29.22
N THR A 499 8.66 27.92 -28.67
CA THR A 499 10.00 27.91 -29.30
C THR A 499 10.27 26.68 -30.14
N GLN A 500 9.45 25.64 -30.01
CA GLN A 500 9.52 24.40 -30.77
C GLN A 500 8.26 24.17 -31.61
N ALA A 501 8.31 23.21 -32.55
CA ALA A 501 7.16 22.80 -33.34
C ALA A 501 6.26 21.88 -32.51
N GLY A 502 4.95 22.11 -32.54
CA GLY A 502 3.97 21.41 -31.71
C GLY A 502 3.36 22.35 -30.66
N LEU A 503 2.66 21.76 -29.72
CA LEU A 503 2.16 22.48 -28.56
C LEU A 503 3.02 22.12 -27.35
N HIS A 504 3.68 23.11 -26.77
CA HIS A 504 4.57 22.92 -25.64
C HIS A 504 4.17 23.82 -24.49
N THR A 505 4.09 23.29 -23.28
CA THR A 505 3.79 24.08 -22.08
C THR A 505 5.02 24.87 -21.62
N THR A 506 4.83 25.67 -20.58
CA THR A 506 5.91 26.41 -19.89
C THR A 506 6.38 25.71 -18.60
N TYR A 507 5.96 24.44 -18.39
CA TYR A 507 6.25 23.63 -17.22
C TYR A 507 6.45 22.16 -17.62
N ARG A 508 7.06 21.39 -16.72
CA ARG A 508 7.22 19.93 -16.81
C ARG A 508 6.33 19.24 -15.81
N LEU A 509 6.02 17.98 -16.05
CA LEU A 509 5.33 17.13 -15.09
C LEU A 509 6.35 16.45 -14.15
N SER A 510 5.87 16.05 -12.98
CA SER A 510 6.61 15.27 -12.00
C SER A 510 6.10 13.83 -11.99
N ALA A 511 6.96 12.86 -12.23
CA ALA A 511 6.58 11.45 -12.16
C ALA A 511 6.25 10.98 -10.73
N ASP A 512 6.79 11.62 -9.71
CA ASP A 512 6.56 11.23 -8.30
C ASP A 512 5.11 11.49 -7.89
N GLN A 513 4.63 12.71 -8.18
CA GLN A 513 3.26 13.15 -7.89
C GLN A 513 2.98 14.46 -8.63
N GLU A 514 1.82 14.55 -9.29
CA GLU A 514 1.38 15.79 -9.95
C GLU A 514 -0.13 15.78 -10.15
N GLU A 515 -0.66 16.97 -10.48
CA GLU A 515 -2.02 17.16 -10.97
C GLU A 515 -2.00 17.90 -12.31
N VAL A 516 -2.92 17.56 -13.19
CA VAL A 516 -3.13 18.29 -14.45
C VAL A 516 -4.57 18.79 -14.48
N TYR A 517 -4.74 20.07 -14.72
CA TYR A 517 -6.03 20.77 -14.77
C TYR A 517 -6.30 21.29 -16.18
N LEU A 518 -7.47 20.98 -16.72
CA LEU A 518 -8.01 21.55 -17.95
C LEU A 518 -9.11 22.55 -17.57
N THR A 519 -8.92 23.81 -17.96
CA THR A 519 -9.81 24.92 -17.55
C THR A 519 -10.44 25.60 -18.79
N ASP A 520 -11.71 25.87 -18.71
CA ASP A 520 -12.47 26.59 -19.77
C ASP A 520 -12.16 28.10 -19.79
N PRO A 521 -12.60 28.85 -20.83
CA PRO A 521 -12.38 30.29 -20.91
C PRO A 521 -13.01 31.13 -19.78
N ASN A 522 -13.93 30.57 -18.99
CA ASN A 522 -14.56 31.22 -17.85
C ASN A 522 -13.80 30.98 -16.53
N GLY A 523 -12.75 30.18 -16.56
CA GLY A 523 -11.97 29.80 -15.39
C GLY A 523 -12.54 28.60 -14.62
N THR A 524 -13.45 27.84 -15.25
CA THR A 524 -14.02 26.61 -14.66
C THR A 524 -13.15 25.43 -15.01
N ILE A 525 -12.76 24.64 -14.02
CA ILE A 525 -12.06 23.35 -14.24
C ILE A 525 -13.07 22.37 -14.86
N ILE A 526 -12.79 21.90 -16.07
CA ILE A 526 -13.67 20.96 -16.80
C ILE A 526 -13.18 19.53 -16.74
N ASP A 527 -11.89 19.31 -16.48
CA ASP A 527 -11.32 18.02 -16.15
C ASP A 527 -10.06 18.20 -15.30
N ALA A 528 -9.80 17.28 -14.38
CA ALA A 528 -8.61 17.29 -13.57
C ALA A 528 -8.17 15.87 -13.23
N VAL A 529 -6.87 15.62 -13.29
CA VAL A 529 -6.27 14.32 -13.06
C VAL A 529 -5.19 14.45 -12.01
N HIS A 530 -5.26 13.62 -10.99
CA HIS A 530 -4.18 13.43 -10.02
C HIS A 530 -3.51 12.07 -10.26
N PHE A 531 -2.19 12.05 -10.33
CA PHE A 531 -1.41 10.83 -10.48
C PHE A 531 -0.18 10.81 -9.56
N VAL A 532 0.30 9.62 -9.28
CA VAL A 532 1.42 9.36 -8.36
C VAL A 532 2.29 8.23 -8.88
N ASN A 533 3.60 8.28 -8.58
CA ASN A 533 4.56 7.20 -8.85
C ASN A 533 4.48 6.65 -10.29
N MET A 534 4.51 7.54 -11.28
CA MET A 534 4.44 7.16 -12.68
C MET A 534 5.68 6.36 -13.11
N PRO A 535 5.49 5.12 -13.60
CA PRO A 535 6.62 4.35 -14.13
C PRO A 535 7.16 4.96 -15.42
N ASN A 536 8.45 4.72 -15.70
CA ASN A 536 9.06 5.15 -16.96
C ASN A 536 8.36 4.50 -18.17
N ASP A 537 8.05 5.31 -19.17
CA ASP A 537 7.46 4.87 -20.45
C ASP A 537 6.10 4.13 -20.28
N VAL A 538 5.36 4.47 -19.25
CA VAL A 538 4.00 3.97 -18.98
C VAL A 538 3.05 5.15 -18.93
N ALA A 539 1.99 5.07 -19.72
CA ALA A 539 0.94 6.07 -19.75
C ALA A 539 -0.12 5.83 -18.66
N TYR A 540 -0.75 6.88 -18.21
CA TYR A 540 -1.92 6.88 -17.34
C TYR A 540 -3.11 7.39 -18.17
N ALA A 541 -4.03 6.49 -18.52
CA ALA A 541 -5.00 6.73 -19.61
C ALA A 541 -6.42 6.34 -19.21
N ARG A 542 -7.42 7.11 -19.70
CA ARG A 542 -8.83 6.78 -19.52
C ARG A 542 -9.24 5.55 -20.32
N VAL A 543 -9.75 4.52 -19.64
CA VAL A 543 -10.24 3.29 -20.29
C VAL A 543 -11.63 2.95 -19.75
N PRO A 544 -12.67 2.92 -20.62
CA PRO A 544 -12.71 3.23 -22.05
C PRO A 544 -12.32 4.67 -22.40
N ASN A 545 -11.82 4.86 -23.63
CA ASN A 545 -11.41 6.14 -24.19
C ASN A 545 -12.39 7.27 -23.90
N GLY A 546 -11.92 8.37 -23.34
CA GLY A 546 -12.69 9.58 -23.05
C GLY A 546 -13.79 9.46 -21.99
N THR A 547 -14.10 8.26 -21.50
CA THR A 547 -15.24 8.02 -20.59
C THR A 547 -14.93 7.13 -19.40
N GLY A 548 -13.79 6.43 -19.40
CA GLY A 548 -13.38 5.56 -18.32
C GLY A 548 -12.60 6.25 -17.24
N THR A 549 -12.30 5.52 -16.17
CA THR A 549 -11.32 5.91 -15.17
C THR A 549 -9.91 5.69 -15.68
N PHE A 550 -8.93 6.35 -15.07
CA PHE A 550 -7.54 6.22 -15.47
C PHE A 550 -6.93 4.89 -14.99
N ILE A 551 -6.18 4.25 -15.87
CA ILE A 551 -5.35 3.07 -15.56
C ILE A 551 -3.95 3.24 -16.17
N HIS A 552 -2.96 2.54 -15.61
CA HIS A 552 -1.65 2.42 -16.23
C HIS A 552 -1.70 1.45 -17.40
N GLN A 553 -1.19 1.88 -18.57
CA GLN A 553 -1.10 1.06 -19.77
C GLN A 553 0.11 1.45 -20.63
N GLY A 554 0.40 0.71 -21.71
CA GLY A 554 1.27 1.20 -22.77
C GLY A 554 0.65 2.41 -23.45
N GLU A 555 1.48 3.32 -23.94
CA GLU A 555 1.04 4.53 -24.64
C GLU A 555 0.15 4.22 -25.85
N THR A 556 -0.85 5.06 -26.06
CA THR A 556 -1.76 4.98 -27.21
C THR A 556 -1.75 6.25 -28.06
N TYR A 557 -0.78 7.08 -27.91
CA TYR A 557 -0.51 8.36 -28.57
C TYR A 557 -1.34 8.62 -29.86
N GLU A 558 -2.22 9.63 -29.82
CA GLU A 558 -3.18 9.99 -30.90
C GLU A 558 -4.10 8.82 -31.33
N ALA A 559 -4.39 7.88 -30.41
CA ALA A 559 -5.22 6.72 -30.70
C ALA A 559 -6.16 6.40 -29.55
N ASN A 560 -7.10 5.48 -29.82
CA ASN A 560 -8.10 5.07 -28.83
C ASN A 560 -7.47 4.28 -27.69
N ASN A 561 -7.64 4.73 -26.46
CA ASN A 561 -7.28 3.99 -25.23
C ASN A 561 -8.14 2.74 -25.13
N GLN A 562 -7.67 1.67 -25.71
CA GLN A 562 -8.32 0.35 -25.56
C GLN A 562 -7.51 -0.43 -24.54
N ASN A 563 -8.22 -1.28 -23.76
CA ASN A 563 -7.54 -2.41 -23.13
C ASN A 563 -6.85 -3.20 -24.23
N ILE A 564 -5.60 -2.84 -24.53
CA ILE A 564 -4.77 -3.70 -25.37
C ILE A 564 -4.64 -4.97 -24.57
N SER A 565 -5.31 -6.03 -25.03
CA SER A 565 -5.28 -7.37 -24.44
C SER A 565 -3.82 -7.87 -24.42
N GLY A 566 -3.07 -7.46 -23.44
CA GLY A 566 -1.65 -7.71 -23.27
C GLY A 566 -1.08 -7.22 -21.96
N ILE A 567 -1.64 -6.15 -21.36
CA ILE A 567 -1.25 -5.65 -20.04
C ILE A 567 -2.52 -5.17 -19.33
N THR A 568 -3.44 -6.09 -19.06
CA THR A 568 -4.57 -5.81 -18.18
C THR A 568 -4.06 -5.84 -16.74
N ASN A 569 -4.22 -4.71 -16.07
CA ASN A 569 -4.05 -4.54 -14.63
C ASN A 569 -2.83 -5.25 -14.05
N MET A 570 -1.78 -4.47 -13.76
CA MET A 570 -0.94 -4.82 -12.62
C MET A 570 -1.80 -4.70 -11.36
N ASN A 571 -2.74 -5.61 -11.19
CA ASN A 571 -3.22 -5.97 -9.88
C ASN A 571 -2.02 -6.55 -9.13
N ILE A 572 -1.46 -5.79 -8.22
CA ILE A 572 -0.38 -6.20 -7.30
C ILE A 572 -0.85 -7.41 -6.44
N SER A 573 -2.07 -7.87 -6.60
CA SER A 573 -2.63 -9.09 -6.00
C SER A 573 -2.48 -10.35 -6.86
N SER A 574 -1.69 -10.32 -7.98
CA SER A 574 -1.51 -11.55 -8.74
C SER A 574 -0.56 -12.48 -8.00
N LYS A 575 -1.07 -13.59 -7.50
CA LYS A 575 -0.31 -14.64 -6.81
C LYS A 575 0.79 -15.30 -7.66
N MET A 576 0.88 -15.03 -8.97
CA MET A 576 1.95 -15.58 -9.82
C MET A 576 3.26 -14.85 -9.56
N ARG A 577 4.30 -15.59 -9.17
CA ARG A 577 5.65 -15.08 -8.89
C ARG A 577 6.69 -15.97 -9.56
N VAL A 578 7.81 -15.39 -9.96
CA VAL A 578 8.91 -16.13 -10.61
C VAL A 578 10.23 -15.80 -9.96
N TYR A 579 10.97 -16.83 -9.56
CA TYR A 579 12.29 -16.67 -8.97
C TYR A 579 13.19 -17.88 -9.26
N PRO A 580 14.52 -17.69 -9.20
CA PRO A 580 15.19 -16.41 -9.22
C PRO A 580 14.97 -15.68 -10.56
N ASN A 581 14.94 -14.36 -10.53
CA ASN A 581 14.88 -13.52 -11.73
C ASN A 581 15.76 -12.27 -11.50
N PRO A 582 16.91 -12.13 -12.17
CA PRO A 582 17.45 -12.98 -13.24
C PRO A 582 17.85 -14.40 -12.83
N SER A 583 17.93 -15.32 -13.82
CA SER A 583 18.31 -16.72 -13.59
C SER A 583 19.20 -17.29 -14.70
N ASN A 584 20.08 -18.24 -14.32
CA ASN A 584 20.96 -18.94 -15.26
C ASN A 584 20.49 -20.36 -15.62
N ASN A 585 19.88 -21.08 -14.68
CA ASN A 585 19.64 -22.51 -14.87
C ASN A 585 18.18 -22.92 -14.70
N ARG A 586 17.49 -22.40 -13.68
CA ARG A 586 16.15 -22.83 -13.33
C ARG A 586 15.34 -21.69 -12.76
N ILE A 587 14.07 -21.63 -13.09
CA ILE A 587 13.10 -20.73 -12.49
C ILE A 587 11.99 -21.53 -11.82
N TYR A 588 11.43 -20.97 -10.75
CA TYR A 588 10.25 -21.46 -10.08
C TYR A 588 9.12 -20.45 -10.31
N ILE A 589 7.99 -20.95 -10.76
CA ILE A 589 6.79 -20.15 -11.04
C ILE A 589 5.73 -20.56 -10.03
N LEU A 590 5.24 -19.62 -9.25
CA LEU A 590 4.23 -19.83 -8.21
C LEU A 590 2.96 -19.08 -8.54
N GLY A 591 1.82 -19.61 -8.13
CA GLY A 591 0.50 -19.00 -8.33
C GLY A 591 0.08 -18.96 -9.80
N ALA A 592 0.60 -19.88 -10.62
CA ALA A 592 0.13 -20.11 -11.98
C ALA A 592 -0.92 -21.23 -11.96
N ASP A 593 -2.09 -20.97 -12.49
CA ASP A 593 -3.17 -21.95 -12.64
C ASP A 593 -3.60 -22.06 -14.10
N GLY A 594 -3.79 -23.30 -14.58
CA GLY A 594 -4.20 -23.59 -15.95
C GLY A 594 -3.03 -23.61 -16.94
N ASP A 595 -3.32 -23.23 -18.19
CA ASP A 595 -2.32 -23.23 -19.25
C ASP A 595 -1.25 -22.16 -18.99
N LEU A 596 0.01 -22.59 -18.92
CA LEU A 596 1.18 -21.73 -18.79
C LEU A 596 2.01 -21.83 -20.07
N SER A 597 2.40 -20.68 -20.61
CA SER A 597 3.32 -20.62 -21.75
C SER A 597 4.44 -19.60 -21.50
N ILE A 598 5.64 -19.86 -22.04
CA ILE A 598 6.78 -18.96 -21.96
C ILE A 598 7.23 -18.63 -23.38
N HIS A 599 7.39 -17.33 -23.64
CA HIS A 599 7.71 -16.80 -24.96
C HIS A 599 8.99 -15.98 -24.90
N ASN A 600 9.78 -16.01 -25.96
CA ASN A 600 10.92 -15.10 -26.14
C ASN A 600 10.43 -13.73 -26.68
N LEU A 601 11.37 -12.76 -26.82
CA LEU A 601 11.08 -11.40 -27.27
C LEU A 601 10.40 -11.30 -28.65
N ILE A 602 10.56 -12.30 -29.51
CA ILE A 602 9.91 -12.32 -30.84
C ILE A 602 8.57 -13.08 -30.82
N GLY A 603 8.05 -13.43 -29.65
CA GLY A 603 6.77 -14.10 -29.48
C GLY A 603 6.78 -15.61 -29.74
N GLN A 604 7.96 -16.23 -29.95
CA GLN A 604 8.06 -17.67 -30.12
C GLN A 604 7.90 -18.37 -28.78
N GLU A 605 7.00 -19.34 -28.69
CA GLU A 605 6.83 -20.19 -27.52
C GLU A 605 8.04 -21.11 -27.33
N VAL A 606 8.66 -21.06 -26.15
CA VAL A 606 9.84 -21.85 -25.78
C VAL A 606 9.52 -22.90 -24.73
N PHE A 607 8.37 -22.78 -24.06
CA PHE A 607 7.89 -23.73 -23.06
C PHE A 607 6.36 -23.58 -22.91
N SER A 608 5.64 -24.69 -22.73
CA SER A 608 4.23 -24.69 -22.29
C SER A 608 3.93 -25.93 -21.45
N ASP A 609 3.06 -25.76 -20.46
CA ASP A 609 2.59 -26.84 -19.59
C ASP A 609 1.27 -26.43 -18.93
N TYR A 610 0.52 -27.40 -18.39
CA TYR A 610 -0.64 -27.16 -17.55
C TYR A 610 -0.20 -27.19 -16.08
N VAL A 611 -0.45 -26.11 -15.35
CA VAL A 611 0.08 -25.92 -13.98
C VAL A 611 -1.07 -25.81 -12.99
N ASP A 612 -0.90 -26.49 -11.87
CA ASP A 612 -1.72 -26.33 -10.67
C ASP A 612 -0.84 -25.70 -9.60
N ASN A 613 -0.94 -24.37 -9.49
CA ASN A 613 -0.28 -23.49 -8.52
C ASN A 613 1.25 -23.33 -8.65
N THR A 614 2.04 -24.38 -8.95
CA THR A 614 3.52 -24.26 -8.93
C THR A 614 4.19 -25.15 -9.97
N ILE A 615 5.19 -24.60 -10.67
CA ILE A 615 6.06 -25.36 -11.59
C ILE A 615 7.51 -24.89 -11.50
N SER A 616 8.46 -25.79 -11.71
CA SER A 616 9.86 -25.45 -11.93
C SER A 616 10.25 -25.72 -13.37
N VAL A 617 10.87 -24.72 -14.03
CA VAL A 617 11.28 -24.82 -15.42
C VAL A 617 12.80 -24.74 -15.51
N ASP A 618 13.42 -25.73 -16.18
CA ASP A 618 14.83 -25.70 -16.49
C ASP A 618 15.07 -24.82 -17.72
N ILE A 619 15.79 -23.73 -17.53
CA ILE A 619 16.12 -22.75 -18.57
C ILE A 619 17.61 -22.77 -18.93
N SER A 620 18.38 -23.76 -18.48
CA SER A 620 19.84 -23.85 -18.66
C SER A 620 20.26 -23.80 -20.13
N ASN A 621 19.44 -24.38 -21.01
CA ASN A 621 19.69 -24.45 -22.46
C ASN A 621 19.08 -23.27 -23.23
N TRP A 622 18.51 -22.27 -22.56
CA TRP A 622 17.96 -21.12 -23.24
C TRP A 622 19.06 -20.05 -23.50
N ASN A 623 18.90 -19.30 -24.54
CA ASN A 623 19.79 -18.18 -24.82
C ASN A 623 19.62 -17.08 -23.77
N ALA A 624 20.69 -16.36 -23.44
CA ALA A 624 20.58 -15.18 -22.59
C ALA A 624 19.64 -14.15 -23.24
N GLY A 625 18.75 -13.59 -22.45
CA GLY A 625 17.74 -12.65 -22.98
C GLY A 625 16.51 -12.54 -22.09
N VAL A 626 15.53 -11.80 -22.59
CA VAL A 626 14.23 -11.57 -21.93
C VAL A 626 13.21 -12.57 -22.44
N TYR A 627 12.41 -13.12 -21.51
CA TYR A 627 11.31 -14.02 -21.79
C TYR A 627 10.06 -13.57 -21.01
N PHE A 628 8.89 -13.94 -21.51
CA PHE A 628 7.60 -13.64 -20.91
C PHE A 628 6.86 -14.93 -20.57
N ILE A 629 6.52 -15.09 -19.30
CA ILE A 629 5.70 -16.20 -18.80
C ILE A 629 4.26 -15.71 -18.80
N LYS A 630 3.37 -16.47 -19.42
CA LYS A 630 1.93 -16.20 -19.47
C LYS A 630 1.16 -17.37 -18.86
N SER A 631 0.26 -17.08 -17.92
CA SER A 631 -0.72 -18.05 -17.38
C SER A 631 -2.03 -17.32 -17.13
N ASN A 632 -3.11 -17.82 -17.71
CA ASN A 632 -4.40 -17.12 -17.77
C ASN A 632 -4.25 -15.70 -18.33
N GLN A 633 -4.65 -14.68 -17.57
CA GLN A 633 -4.50 -13.27 -17.95
C GLN A 633 -3.24 -12.60 -17.35
N LYS A 634 -2.29 -13.38 -16.82
CA LYS A 634 -1.09 -12.88 -16.15
C LYS A 634 0.14 -13.06 -17.00
N VAL A 635 1.01 -12.03 -17.04
CA VAL A 635 2.29 -12.08 -17.73
C VAL A 635 3.38 -11.61 -16.79
N ILE A 636 4.46 -12.38 -16.69
CA ILE A 636 5.67 -11.99 -15.93
C ILE A 636 6.88 -12.00 -16.86
N LYS A 637 7.66 -10.93 -16.82
CA LYS A 637 8.96 -10.83 -17.47
C LYS A 637 10.03 -11.55 -16.66
N ILE A 638 10.86 -12.37 -17.31
CA ILE A 638 12.06 -12.98 -16.72
C ILE A 638 13.30 -12.64 -17.56
N ILE A 639 14.44 -12.64 -16.89
CA ILE A 639 15.75 -12.40 -17.51
C ILE A 639 16.59 -13.67 -17.34
N LYS A 640 16.96 -14.28 -18.47
CA LYS A 640 17.96 -15.35 -18.56
C LYS A 640 19.34 -14.71 -18.76
N GLN A 641 20.28 -14.99 -17.87
CA GLN A 641 21.67 -14.57 -17.93
C GLN A 641 22.55 -15.60 -18.65
#